data_20bb7666be0ed3c2c0e4de764daad924
#
_entry.id   20bb7666be0ed3c2c0e4de764daad924
#
_cell.length_a   1.000
_cell.length_b   1.000
_cell.length_c   1.000
_cell.angle_alpha   90.00
_cell.angle_beta   90.00
_cell.angle_gamma   90.00
#
_symmetry.space_group_name_H-M   'P 1'
#
loop_
_entity.id
_entity.type
_entity.pdbx_description
1 polymer ?
#
loop_
_entity_poly.entity_id
_entity_poly.type
_entity_poly.pdbx_seq_one_letter_code
_entity_poly.pdbx_strand_id
1 'polypeptide(L)'
;MVFVSFATTAFDEFLITDIRIVGLQRVSIGSIFTAIPVNVGDKMNQGKVSEITKALFSTAQFNDIQVGKDGNALIISVLERPSISSIELDGNKALKSEDLLQGLEGAGIAEGQVYKRSTLNGMKSELVRQYASQGRYGAGVEIETINKPRNTIELKIIIDEGKSAKIKKVNIIGNEIFSDSDLMEGFELQEGKWYSFLSNKDKYSKEKLKGDIENLESFYLNRGYLKFSIESSQVSVSKDKKDVFITLSISEGEQYTVDQVNVIGEMPIDEKLYTPILDGLKNQIYSQAQITSIEEYLVNYLGNEGYTFAEVTGNPEIRADDNKVSLIFLVQPGNRTYARKILFSGNYLTNDEVLRREMRQFEGAWASDNLIEGSKVRLERLGFFKEVAVETIPVPGTEDQVDIEFTVEEESTSSIGGSIGYSDFGMNLGLNLSDNNFLGTGNRFNLAINKSVYQEAYNVSFFDPYFTMDGVSRGYSIYYRVTDYGEYNVANYLTNSMGGGVQFGYPITDTTRIGLNLNIDNTDIDPGSLPSREIADFLASEGTVFDVLKAQAVWSRMTLNRGMFPTYGSSTDVMLQLTVPGSDLSYYKADFKQKFYRPLGFANLVFGFNGELGYIGTYGDTEKTPFFENFYSGGPRSIRGFESNTLGPRVTPAPCYEFDAKTGECPLIIDTDFDGIPDSIAQNPYGYQQLRDPIGGNFLIEGSLQLIFKLPMIEDQRSMRSTFFVDFGNVFSTDCQSYQINCYEASFDEMKYSVGVGVTWITGFGPMSFSFSQPFNDGIYDRTEEFQFTIGTVF
;
A
#
# COMPACT_ATOMS: atom_id res chain seq x y z
N MET A 1 28.63 -15.68 74.18
CA MET A 1 27.32 -15.05 74.05
C MET A 1 27.34 -13.81 74.93
N VAL A 2 27.64 -12.64 74.33
CA VAL A 2 27.62 -11.35 75.07
C VAL A 2 26.34 -10.66 74.59
N PHE A 3 25.36 -10.57 75.44
CA PHE A 3 24.16 -9.74 75.22
C PHE A 3 24.54 -8.27 75.38
N VAL A 4 24.70 -7.55 74.31
CA VAL A 4 24.75 -6.09 74.39
C VAL A 4 23.30 -5.59 74.48
N SER A 5 22.95 -5.16 75.68
CA SER A 5 21.68 -4.47 75.97
C SER A 5 21.71 -3.09 75.33
N PHE A 6 20.98 -2.91 74.24
CA PHE A 6 20.71 -1.60 73.72
C PHE A 6 19.76 -0.86 74.67
N ALA A 7 20.30 0.09 75.43
CA ALA A 7 19.46 1.04 76.15
C ALA A 7 18.62 1.83 75.13
N THR A 8 17.32 1.70 75.23
CA THR A 8 16.37 2.57 74.55
C THR A 8 16.50 3.96 75.16
N THR A 9 17.34 4.83 74.55
CA THR A 9 17.36 6.26 74.92
C THR A 9 16.02 6.86 74.49
N ALA A 10 15.23 7.30 75.46
CA ALA A 10 14.03 8.11 75.22
C ALA A 10 14.38 9.32 74.35
N PHE A 11 13.61 9.55 73.32
CA PHE A 11 13.82 10.71 72.43
C PHE A 11 13.50 12.02 73.21
N ASP A 12 14.54 12.77 73.59
CA ASP A 12 14.37 14.07 74.33
C ASP A 12 13.74 15.10 73.36
N GLU A 13 12.59 15.64 73.73
CA GLU A 13 11.93 16.74 72.99
C GLU A 13 12.83 17.98 72.90
N PHE A 14 12.95 18.57 71.74
CA PHE A 14 13.74 19.81 71.55
C PHE A 14 12.98 20.75 70.54
N LEU A 15 13.32 22.06 70.67
CA LEU A 15 12.84 23.07 69.74
C LEU A 15 13.74 23.09 68.49
N ILE A 16 13.18 22.97 67.30
CA ILE A 16 13.93 22.99 66.05
C ILE A 16 14.43 24.39 65.77
N THR A 17 15.78 24.65 65.84
CA THR A 17 16.37 25.90 65.46
C THR A 17 16.93 25.98 64.09
N ASP A 18 17.19 24.81 63.44
CA ASP A 18 17.70 24.67 62.09
C ASP A 18 17.30 23.29 61.55
N ILE A 19 17.10 23.17 60.23
CA ILE A 19 16.84 21.91 59.55
C ILE A 19 17.92 21.70 58.49
N ARG A 20 18.72 20.64 58.66
CA ARG A 20 19.80 20.27 57.74
C ARG A 20 19.46 18.95 57.04
N ILE A 21 19.55 18.97 55.71
CA ILE A 21 19.32 17.80 54.89
C ILE A 21 20.65 17.35 54.29
N VAL A 22 20.99 16.07 54.49
CA VAL A 22 22.27 15.50 54.06
C VAL A 22 21.99 14.29 53.18
N GLY A 23 22.81 14.10 52.13
CA GLY A 23 22.74 12.92 51.24
C GLY A 23 21.99 13.16 49.94
N LEU A 24 21.52 14.38 49.67
CA LEU A 24 20.88 14.77 48.41
C LEU A 24 21.90 14.76 47.27
N GLN A 25 21.50 14.23 46.15
CA GLN A 25 22.28 14.19 44.90
C GLN A 25 21.51 14.80 43.74
N ARG A 26 20.23 14.51 43.62
CA ARG A 26 19.36 14.87 42.48
C ARG A 26 18.10 15.59 42.95
N VAL A 27 17.52 15.14 44.05
CA VAL A 27 16.28 15.75 44.59
C VAL A 27 16.56 17.14 45.08
N SER A 28 15.75 18.11 44.72
CA SER A 28 15.92 19.49 45.19
C SER A 28 15.61 19.59 46.69
N ILE A 29 16.38 20.39 47.39
CA ILE A 29 16.17 20.63 48.82
C ILE A 29 14.76 21.21 49.08
N GLY A 30 14.25 22.02 48.14
CA GLY A 30 12.92 22.61 48.22
C GLY A 30 11.79 21.59 48.24
N SER A 31 11.93 20.51 47.47
CA SER A 31 10.95 19.41 47.42
C SER A 31 10.82 18.70 48.77
N ILE A 32 11.93 18.60 49.52
CA ILE A 32 11.91 18.00 50.85
C ILE A 32 11.24 18.92 51.85
N PHE A 33 11.56 20.21 51.85
CA PHE A 33 10.90 21.19 52.71
C PHE A 33 9.39 21.27 52.48
N THR A 34 8.94 21.09 51.25
CA THR A 34 7.49 21.02 50.93
C THR A 34 6.85 19.74 51.45
N ALA A 35 7.60 18.61 51.48
CA ALA A 35 7.08 17.31 51.88
C ALA A 35 7.06 17.07 53.37
N ILE A 36 7.98 17.68 54.14
CA ILE A 36 8.06 17.46 55.60
C ILE A 36 7.03 18.28 56.38
N PRO A 37 6.32 17.69 57.36
CA PRO A 37 5.27 18.38 58.14
C PRO A 37 5.80 19.15 59.37
N VAL A 38 7.04 19.71 59.29
CA VAL A 38 7.67 20.46 60.38
C VAL A 38 8.43 21.67 59.88
N ASN A 39 8.44 22.73 60.65
CA ASN A 39 9.17 23.96 60.35
C ASN A 39 10.15 24.32 61.52
N VAL A 40 11.06 25.27 61.23
CA VAL A 40 11.91 25.88 62.27
C VAL A 40 11.01 26.60 63.29
N GLY A 41 11.22 26.32 64.56
CA GLY A 41 10.36 26.78 65.63
C GLY A 41 9.38 25.74 66.20
N ASP A 42 9.22 24.61 65.57
CA ASP A 42 8.38 23.53 66.05
C ASP A 42 9.07 22.70 67.13
N LYS A 43 8.27 22.11 68.01
CA LYS A 43 8.78 21.13 69.00
C LYS A 43 8.88 19.75 68.32
N MET A 44 10.07 19.16 68.35
CA MET A 44 10.33 17.83 67.85
C MET A 44 10.08 16.75 68.91
N ASN A 45 9.30 15.71 68.55
CA ASN A 45 9.05 14.55 69.37
C ASN A 45 9.07 13.27 68.51
N GLN A 46 8.99 12.11 69.16
CA GLN A 46 9.06 10.81 68.46
C GLN A 46 7.92 10.61 67.42
N GLY A 47 6.74 11.20 67.64
CA GLY A 47 5.63 11.18 66.73
C GLY A 47 5.97 11.90 65.41
N LYS A 48 6.52 13.11 65.52
CA LYS A 48 6.97 13.91 64.37
C LYS A 48 8.11 13.28 63.59
N VAL A 49 9.03 12.52 64.24
CA VAL A 49 10.04 11.71 63.54
C VAL A 49 9.35 10.72 62.61
N SER A 50 8.31 10.01 63.11
CA SER A 50 7.56 9.06 62.32
C SER A 50 6.79 9.73 61.19
N GLU A 51 6.22 10.92 61.41
CA GLU A 51 5.50 11.68 60.38
C GLU A 51 6.44 12.17 59.26
N ILE A 52 7.61 12.73 59.61
CA ILE A 52 8.64 13.12 58.64
C ILE A 52 9.05 11.92 57.78
N THR A 53 9.38 10.82 58.48
CA THR A 53 9.83 9.61 57.78
C THR A 53 8.76 9.09 56.84
N LYS A 54 7.49 9.01 57.27
CA LYS A 54 6.36 8.59 56.40
C LYS A 54 6.13 9.55 55.25
N ALA A 55 6.17 10.88 55.52
CA ALA A 55 5.97 11.88 54.48
C ALA A 55 7.05 11.78 53.38
N LEU A 56 8.29 11.66 53.76
CA LEU A 56 9.40 11.52 52.81
C LEU A 56 9.38 10.16 52.07
N PHE A 57 9.03 9.04 52.74
CA PHE A 57 8.87 7.76 52.06
C PHE A 57 7.71 7.74 51.09
N SER A 58 6.61 8.48 51.36
CA SER A 58 5.48 8.57 50.46
C SER A 58 5.83 9.24 49.14
N THR A 59 6.88 10.05 49.07
CA THR A 59 7.40 10.63 47.80
C THR A 59 8.02 9.57 46.89
N ALA A 60 8.28 8.37 47.42
CA ALA A 60 8.92 7.24 46.69
C ALA A 60 10.35 7.55 46.16
N GLN A 61 10.97 8.66 46.54
CA GLN A 61 12.29 9.10 46.04
C GLN A 61 13.46 8.57 46.85
N PHE A 62 13.22 8.05 48.04
CA PHE A 62 14.27 7.67 48.98
C PHE A 62 14.29 6.16 49.25
N ASN A 63 15.51 5.64 49.43
CA ASN A 63 15.76 4.23 49.78
C ASN A 63 15.90 4.09 51.30
N ASP A 64 16.50 5.09 51.95
CA ASP A 64 16.62 5.16 53.40
C ASP A 64 16.49 6.60 53.87
N ILE A 65 15.91 6.79 55.09
CA ILE A 65 15.69 8.07 55.71
C ILE A 65 15.99 7.93 57.19
N GLN A 66 16.98 8.67 57.66
CA GLN A 66 17.36 8.70 59.04
C GLN A 66 17.15 10.13 59.58
N VAL A 67 16.44 10.25 60.67
CA VAL A 67 16.15 11.50 61.33
C VAL A 67 16.94 11.55 62.63
N GLY A 68 17.85 12.50 62.74
CA GLY A 68 18.73 12.70 63.88
C GLY A 68 18.70 14.15 64.43
N LYS A 69 19.45 14.40 65.50
CA LYS A 69 19.64 15.75 66.07
C LYS A 69 21.14 16.05 66.29
N ASP A 70 21.49 17.31 66.04
CA ASP A 70 22.79 17.88 66.38
C ASP A 70 22.54 19.18 67.17
N GLY A 71 22.71 19.08 68.48
CA GLY A 71 22.25 20.16 69.37
C GLY A 71 20.73 20.37 69.25
N ASN A 72 20.27 21.51 68.72
CA ASN A 72 18.87 21.84 68.45
C ASN A 72 18.54 21.85 66.94
N ALA A 73 19.51 21.46 66.10
CA ALA A 73 19.28 21.30 64.70
C ALA A 73 18.71 19.90 64.39
N LEU A 74 17.68 19.81 63.55
CA LEU A 74 17.13 18.59 63.01
C LEU A 74 17.99 18.19 61.79
N ILE A 75 18.59 16.99 61.83
CA ILE A 75 19.33 16.43 60.71
C ILE A 75 18.47 15.34 60.04
N ILE A 76 18.18 15.50 58.75
CA ILE A 76 17.52 14.48 57.92
C ILE A 76 18.56 13.95 56.94
N SER A 77 19.05 12.75 57.21
CA SER A 77 19.93 12.05 56.26
C SER A 77 19.12 11.18 55.34
N VAL A 78 19.24 11.37 54.03
CA VAL A 78 18.50 10.62 53.03
C VAL A 78 19.44 9.88 52.09
N LEU A 79 19.02 8.70 51.68
CA LEU A 79 19.64 7.95 50.59
C LEU A 79 18.67 7.91 49.41
N GLU A 80 18.97 8.67 48.37
CA GLU A 80 18.10 8.73 47.20
C GLU A 80 18.06 7.40 46.44
N ARG A 81 16.90 7.05 45.92
CA ARG A 81 16.78 5.96 44.92
C ARG A 81 17.41 6.39 43.61
N PRO A 82 18.14 5.49 42.91
CA PRO A 82 18.70 5.82 41.61
C PRO A 82 17.55 6.07 40.58
N SER A 83 17.85 6.88 39.60
CA SER A 83 16.98 7.03 38.43
C SER A 83 17.48 6.17 37.25
N ILE A 84 16.55 5.82 36.34
CA ILE A 84 16.86 5.07 35.15
C ILE A 84 17.49 6.03 34.14
N SER A 85 18.72 5.74 33.67
CA SER A 85 19.42 6.52 32.64
C SER A 85 19.14 6.04 31.23
N SER A 86 18.97 4.74 31.06
CA SER A 86 18.68 4.11 29.77
C SER A 86 18.06 2.73 29.98
N ILE A 87 17.29 2.28 29.00
CA ILE A 87 16.71 0.94 28.96
C ILE A 87 17.16 0.27 27.66
N GLU A 88 17.89 -0.82 27.77
CA GLU A 88 18.33 -1.66 26.66
C GLU A 88 17.51 -2.95 26.63
N LEU A 89 16.92 -3.26 25.48
CA LEU A 89 16.20 -4.53 25.23
C LEU A 89 17.06 -5.41 24.33
N ASP A 90 17.27 -6.64 24.71
CA ASP A 90 18.02 -7.63 23.94
C ASP A 90 17.24 -8.96 23.83
N GLY A 91 17.21 -9.52 22.63
CA GLY A 91 16.60 -10.83 22.38
C GLY A 91 15.13 -10.82 21.96
N ASN A 92 14.44 -9.68 21.95
CA ASN A 92 13.03 -9.52 21.58
C ASN A 92 12.83 -9.50 20.05
N LYS A 93 12.67 -10.65 19.42
CA LYS A 93 12.44 -10.77 17.97
C LYS A 93 10.96 -10.86 17.60
N ALA A 94 10.12 -11.38 18.47
CA ALA A 94 8.69 -11.58 18.23
C ALA A 94 7.84 -10.36 18.57
N LEU A 95 8.29 -9.55 19.51
CA LEU A 95 7.64 -8.28 19.91
C LEU A 95 8.55 -7.12 19.53
N LYS A 96 7.98 -6.07 19.00
CA LYS A 96 8.73 -4.87 18.63
C LYS A 96 9.25 -4.15 19.89
N SER A 97 10.44 -3.59 19.78
CA SER A 97 11.05 -2.85 20.91
C SER A 97 10.22 -1.62 21.31
N GLU A 98 9.59 -0.95 20.31
CA GLU A 98 8.75 0.21 20.58
C GLU A 98 7.53 -0.17 21.46
N ASP A 99 6.84 -1.25 21.14
CA ASP A 99 5.65 -1.73 21.87
C ASP A 99 6.02 -2.12 23.31
N LEU A 100 7.18 -2.78 23.48
CA LEU A 100 7.69 -3.15 24.80
C LEU A 100 8.09 -1.93 25.64
N LEU A 101 8.76 -0.94 25.04
CA LEU A 101 9.14 0.30 25.72
C LEU A 101 7.91 1.12 26.14
N GLN A 102 6.90 1.21 25.27
CA GLN A 102 5.64 1.87 25.60
C GLN A 102 4.91 1.18 26.77
N GLY A 103 4.90 -0.16 26.78
CA GLY A 103 4.35 -0.92 27.90
C GLY A 103 5.12 -0.72 29.21
N LEU A 104 6.45 -0.60 29.14
CA LEU A 104 7.31 -0.28 30.30
C LEU A 104 7.03 1.14 30.82
N GLU A 105 6.91 2.12 29.93
CA GLU A 105 6.58 3.50 30.28
C GLU A 105 5.21 3.61 30.97
N GLY A 106 4.20 2.94 30.44
CA GLY A 106 2.87 2.86 31.06
C GLY A 106 2.87 2.25 32.46
N ALA A 107 3.84 1.39 32.77
CA ALA A 107 4.07 0.84 34.11
C ALA A 107 4.97 1.70 35.01
N GLY A 108 5.41 2.87 34.54
CA GLY A 108 6.28 3.78 35.26
C GLY A 108 7.77 3.40 35.26
N ILE A 109 8.19 2.66 34.25
CA ILE A 109 9.61 2.30 33.97
C ILE A 109 10.01 2.99 32.67
N ALA A 110 10.54 4.21 32.78
CA ALA A 110 11.04 4.99 31.66
C ALA A 110 12.34 5.70 32.04
N GLU A 111 13.05 6.21 31.05
CA GLU A 111 14.23 7.04 31.27
C GLU A 111 13.88 8.29 32.11
N GLY A 112 14.71 8.60 33.09
CA GLY A 112 14.48 9.69 34.04
C GLY A 112 13.59 9.30 35.24
N GLN A 113 12.86 8.22 35.23
CA GLN A 113 12.02 7.76 36.33
C GLN A 113 12.82 7.12 37.47
N VAL A 114 12.25 7.16 38.68
CA VAL A 114 12.87 6.57 39.86
C VAL A 114 12.79 5.05 39.80
N TYR A 115 13.93 4.38 39.96
CA TYR A 115 14.00 2.92 40.00
C TYR A 115 13.30 2.34 41.22
N LYS A 116 12.35 1.45 41.00
CA LYS A 116 11.64 0.68 42.03
C LYS A 116 11.73 -0.81 41.71
N ARG A 117 12.45 -1.54 42.56
CA ARG A 117 12.67 -3.00 42.40
C ARG A 117 11.36 -3.81 42.35
N SER A 118 10.33 -3.37 43.10
CA SER A 118 9.01 -4.02 43.10
C SER A 118 8.29 -3.89 41.75
N THR A 119 8.32 -2.69 41.13
CA THR A 119 7.73 -2.43 39.82
C THR A 119 8.44 -3.26 38.74
N LEU A 120 9.76 -3.35 38.81
CA LEU A 120 10.57 -4.12 37.88
C LEU A 120 10.27 -5.63 37.96
N ASN A 121 10.12 -6.19 39.16
CA ASN A 121 9.74 -7.60 39.32
C ASN A 121 8.31 -7.89 38.84
N GLY A 122 7.39 -6.96 39.04
CA GLY A 122 6.02 -7.03 38.48
C GLY A 122 6.05 -7.06 36.96
N MET A 123 6.83 -6.17 36.34
CA MET A 123 7.00 -6.09 34.91
C MET A 123 7.67 -7.33 34.30
N LYS A 124 8.70 -7.89 34.95
CA LYS A 124 9.29 -9.16 34.54
C LYS A 124 8.22 -10.26 34.39
N SER A 125 7.33 -10.36 35.38
CA SER A 125 6.24 -11.35 35.35
C SER A 125 5.22 -11.04 34.25
N GLU A 126 4.96 -9.77 33.98
CA GLU A 126 4.05 -9.32 32.91
C GLU A 126 4.63 -9.63 31.53
N LEU A 127 5.89 -9.34 31.29
CA LEU A 127 6.58 -9.68 30.04
C LEU A 127 6.52 -11.20 29.78
N VAL A 128 6.81 -12.02 30.79
CA VAL A 128 6.70 -13.48 30.66
C VAL A 128 5.26 -13.90 30.32
N ARG A 129 4.23 -13.26 30.91
CA ARG A 129 2.83 -13.52 30.56
C ARG A 129 2.50 -13.12 29.14
N GLN A 130 3.02 -12.00 28.68
CA GLN A 130 2.81 -11.50 27.32
C GLN A 130 3.42 -12.43 26.28
N TYR A 131 4.62 -12.97 26.53
CA TYR A 131 5.20 -14.01 25.69
C TYR A 131 4.41 -15.33 25.75
N ALA A 132 3.90 -15.69 26.93
CA ALA A 132 3.07 -16.89 27.08
C ALA A 132 1.74 -16.77 26.34
N SER A 133 1.13 -15.56 26.27
CA SER A 133 -0.10 -15.32 25.47
C SER A 133 0.12 -15.55 23.97
N GLN A 134 1.35 -15.40 23.48
CA GLN A 134 1.76 -15.71 22.12
C GLN A 134 2.30 -17.16 21.95
N GLY A 135 2.01 -18.04 22.91
CA GLY A 135 2.43 -19.43 22.87
C GLY A 135 3.89 -19.69 23.21
N ARG A 136 4.63 -18.69 23.70
CA ARG A 136 6.05 -18.83 24.08
C ARG A 136 6.18 -19.13 25.57
N TYR A 137 5.69 -20.31 25.99
CA TYR A 137 5.65 -20.74 27.38
C TYR A 137 7.04 -21.00 28.02
N GLY A 138 8.08 -21.05 27.19
CA GLY A 138 9.47 -21.17 27.60
C GLY A 138 10.19 -19.86 27.78
N ALA A 139 9.51 -18.73 27.54
CA ALA A 139 10.13 -17.42 27.62
C ALA A 139 10.68 -17.13 29.03
N GLY A 140 11.90 -16.60 29.08
CA GLY A 140 12.59 -16.12 30.28
C GLY A 140 12.97 -14.66 30.09
N VAL A 141 12.85 -13.87 31.15
CA VAL A 141 13.26 -12.48 31.16
C VAL A 141 14.25 -12.30 32.32
N GLU A 142 15.46 -11.86 32.04
CA GLU A 142 16.46 -11.46 33.01
C GLU A 142 16.67 -9.96 32.93
N ILE A 143 16.83 -9.33 34.11
CA ILE A 143 16.99 -7.90 34.19
C ILE A 143 18.24 -7.60 34.98
N GLU A 144 19.22 -7.05 34.32
CA GLU A 144 20.47 -6.58 34.91
C GLU A 144 20.39 -5.07 35.17
N THR A 145 20.92 -4.68 36.34
CA THR A 145 21.00 -3.26 36.70
C THR A 145 22.46 -2.84 36.79
N ILE A 146 22.87 -1.89 35.98
CA ILE A 146 24.25 -1.42 35.90
C ILE A 146 24.28 -0.02 36.51
N ASN A 147 25.05 0.13 37.60
CA ASN A 147 25.21 1.44 38.27
C ASN A 147 26.05 2.39 37.42
N LYS A 148 25.54 3.60 37.23
CA LYS A 148 26.18 4.69 36.49
C LYS A 148 26.48 5.88 37.44
N PRO A 149 27.33 6.84 37.05
CA PRO A 149 27.57 8.04 37.80
C PRO A 149 26.30 8.84 38.11
N ARG A 150 26.35 9.70 39.15
CA ARG A 150 25.26 10.60 39.56
C ARG A 150 23.98 9.89 40.01
N ASN A 151 24.14 8.79 40.75
CA ASN A 151 23.02 7.99 41.28
C ASN A 151 22.00 7.60 40.19
N THR A 152 22.49 7.12 39.04
CA THR A 152 21.66 6.59 37.94
C THR A 152 21.99 5.12 37.69
N ILE A 153 21.06 4.42 37.08
CA ILE A 153 21.22 3.02 36.68
C ILE A 153 20.81 2.86 35.20
N GLU A 154 21.48 1.98 34.55
CA GLU A 154 21.04 1.42 33.26
C GLU A 154 20.35 0.09 33.51
N LEU A 155 19.20 -0.09 32.84
CA LEU A 155 18.45 -1.35 32.86
C LEU A 155 18.72 -2.10 31.57
N LYS A 156 19.32 -3.30 31.69
CA LYS A 156 19.46 -4.21 30.56
C LYS A 156 18.47 -5.36 30.74
N ILE A 157 17.48 -5.44 29.84
CA ILE A 157 16.42 -6.45 29.84
C ILE A 157 16.78 -7.49 28.78
N ILE A 158 17.22 -8.66 29.23
CA ILE A 158 17.60 -9.78 28.35
C ILE A 158 16.42 -10.74 28.26
N ILE A 159 15.94 -10.97 27.05
CA ILE A 159 14.76 -11.78 26.78
C ILE A 159 15.18 -13.05 26.01
N ASP A 160 15.00 -14.19 26.63
CA ASP A 160 15.01 -15.47 25.92
C ASP A 160 13.56 -15.82 25.59
N GLU A 161 13.17 -15.60 24.35
CA GLU A 161 11.78 -15.83 23.91
C GLU A 161 11.39 -17.32 23.90
N GLY A 162 12.33 -18.23 23.91
CA GLY A 162 12.07 -19.65 23.74
C GLY A 162 11.47 -19.97 22.35
N LYS A 163 10.95 -21.19 22.22
CA LYS A 163 10.24 -21.63 21.01
C LYS A 163 8.74 -21.39 21.17
N SER A 164 8.06 -21.00 20.08
CA SER A 164 6.61 -20.95 20.04
C SER A 164 6.03 -22.38 20.09
N ALA A 165 5.08 -22.60 20.96
CA ALA A 165 4.36 -23.87 21.05
C ALA A 165 3.41 -24.02 19.84
N LYS A 166 3.32 -25.25 19.34
CA LYS A 166 2.50 -25.59 18.16
C LYS A 166 1.20 -26.23 18.59
N ILE A 167 0.15 -25.92 17.85
CA ILE A 167 -1.15 -26.56 18.06
C ILE A 167 -1.07 -27.99 17.55
N LYS A 168 -1.22 -28.93 18.48
CA LYS A 168 -1.21 -30.36 18.20
C LYS A 168 -2.60 -30.84 17.87
N LYS A 169 -3.61 -30.34 18.59
CA LYS A 169 -4.99 -30.74 18.42
C LYS A 169 -5.94 -29.64 18.91
N VAL A 170 -7.02 -29.44 18.16
CA VAL A 170 -8.20 -28.69 18.56
C VAL A 170 -9.36 -29.69 18.66
N ASN A 171 -9.99 -29.77 19.82
CA ASN A 171 -11.17 -30.61 20.06
C ASN A 171 -12.36 -29.70 20.32
N ILE A 172 -13.45 -29.94 19.63
CA ILE A 172 -14.76 -29.35 19.93
C ILE A 172 -15.64 -30.46 20.50
N ILE A 173 -16.28 -30.22 21.60
CA ILE A 173 -17.13 -31.22 22.31
C ILE A 173 -18.51 -30.61 22.43
N GLY A 174 -19.54 -31.40 22.07
CA GLY A 174 -20.96 -31.02 22.13
C GLY A 174 -21.51 -30.56 20.80
N ASN A 175 -20.72 -30.67 19.72
CA ASN A 175 -21.16 -30.43 18.34
C ASN A 175 -21.78 -31.68 17.75
N GLU A 176 -23.12 -31.74 17.72
CA GLU A 176 -23.89 -32.88 17.16
C GLU A 176 -24.36 -32.56 15.72
N ILE A 177 -24.53 -31.29 15.37
CA ILE A 177 -25.15 -30.83 14.12
C ILE A 177 -24.11 -30.58 13.03
N PHE A 178 -22.98 -29.96 13.38
CA PHE A 178 -21.92 -29.62 12.44
C PHE A 178 -20.66 -30.42 12.73
N SER A 179 -19.93 -30.79 11.68
CA SER A 179 -18.67 -31.50 11.84
C SER A 179 -17.55 -30.58 12.32
N ASP A 180 -16.54 -31.16 13.02
CA ASP A 180 -15.36 -30.41 13.44
C ASP A 180 -14.69 -29.68 12.28
N SER A 181 -14.69 -30.28 11.07
CA SER A 181 -14.11 -29.66 9.88
C SER A 181 -14.86 -28.40 9.45
N ASP A 182 -16.19 -28.39 9.52
CA ASP A 182 -17.01 -27.24 9.15
C ASP A 182 -16.81 -26.08 10.14
N LEU A 183 -16.72 -26.43 11.44
CA LEU A 183 -16.53 -25.43 12.51
C LEU A 183 -15.11 -24.83 12.48
N MET A 184 -14.10 -25.63 12.13
CA MET A 184 -12.70 -25.19 12.06
C MET A 184 -12.34 -24.49 10.73
N GLU A 185 -13.20 -24.48 9.73
CA GLU A 185 -12.92 -23.80 8.45
C GLU A 185 -12.65 -22.30 8.63
N GLY A 186 -13.35 -21.65 9.57
CA GLY A 186 -13.18 -20.24 9.91
C GLY A 186 -12.07 -19.92 10.91
N PHE A 187 -11.37 -20.94 11.46
CA PHE A 187 -10.35 -20.72 12.48
C PHE A 187 -9.02 -20.23 11.91
N GLU A 188 -8.44 -19.23 12.56
CA GLU A 188 -7.06 -18.84 12.30
C GLU A 188 -6.07 -19.87 12.84
N LEU A 189 -6.42 -20.50 13.99
CA LEU A 189 -5.61 -21.53 14.64
C LEU A 189 -5.90 -22.90 14.04
N GLN A 190 -4.90 -23.53 13.44
CA GLN A 190 -5.04 -24.83 12.80
C GLN A 190 -4.01 -25.85 13.33
N GLU A 191 -4.36 -27.12 13.25
CA GLU A 191 -3.44 -28.22 13.58
C GLU A 191 -2.22 -28.20 12.65
N GLY A 192 -1.04 -28.43 13.20
CA GLY A 192 0.21 -28.42 12.44
C GLY A 192 0.27 -29.52 11.40
N LYS A 193 0.37 -29.15 10.10
CA LYS A 193 0.58 -30.04 8.96
C LYS A 193 2.04 -30.00 8.53
N TRP A 194 2.50 -30.98 7.73
CA TRP A 194 3.89 -31.07 7.27
C TRP A 194 4.40 -29.82 6.50
N TYR A 195 3.49 -29.06 5.91
CA TYR A 195 3.78 -27.80 5.18
C TYR A 195 3.49 -26.52 5.99
N SER A 196 3.17 -26.63 7.28
CA SER A 196 2.86 -25.47 8.16
C SER A 196 4.06 -24.51 8.37
N PHE A 197 5.27 -24.91 7.91
CA PHE A 197 6.43 -24.01 7.95
C PHE A 197 6.27 -22.76 7.03
N LEU A 198 5.33 -22.80 6.09
CA LEU A 198 4.99 -21.66 5.21
C LEU A 198 3.89 -20.76 5.80
N SER A 199 3.20 -21.22 6.85
CA SER A 199 2.12 -20.47 7.49
C SER A 199 2.35 -20.42 9.01
N ASN A 200 1.87 -19.37 9.69
CA ASN A 200 1.96 -19.25 11.15
C ASN A 200 0.68 -19.74 11.86
N LYS A 201 -0.20 -20.46 11.17
CA LYS A 201 -1.50 -20.90 11.69
C LYS A 201 -1.38 -22.00 12.76
N ASP A 202 -0.27 -22.73 12.76
CA ASP A 202 0.04 -23.76 13.76
C ASP A 202 0.64 -23.20 15.05
N LYS A 203 0.87 -21.88 15.14
CA LYS A 203 1.41 -21.23 16.34
C LYS A 203 0.28 -20.70 17.21
N TYR A 204 0.27 -21.12 18.47
CA TYR A 204 -0.73 -20.65 19.42
C TYR A 204 -0.58 -19.15 19.72
N SER A 205 -1.71 -18.45 19.76
CA SER A 205 -1.88 -17.11 20.32
C SER A 205 -3.21 -17.04 21.04
N LYS A 206 -3.24 -16.40 22.20
CA LYS A 206 -4.46 -16.21 22.98
C LYS A 206 -5.46 -15.29 22.28
N GLU A 207 -4.95 -14.26 21.59
CA GLU A 207 -5.75 -13.32 20.80
C GLU A 207 -6.43 -14.04 19.63
N LYS A 208 -5.68 -14.90 18.92
CA LYS A 208 -6.25 -15.72 17.83
C LYS A 208 -7.31 -16.68 18.34
N LEU A 209 -7.07 -17.34 19.49
CA LEU A 209 -8.08 -18.21 20.09
C LEU A 209 -9.35 -17.43 20.46
N LYS A 210 -9.20 -16.20 20.96
CA LYS A 210 -10.37 -15.34 21.25
C LYS A 210 -11.14 -15.03 19.97
N GLY A 211 -10.46 -14.66 18.90
CA GLY A 211 -11.06 -14.44 17.58
C GLY A 211 -11.75 -15.70 17.02
N ASP A 212 -11.11 -16.88 17.16
CA ASP A 212 -11.70 -18.15 16.73
C ASP A 212 -12.98 -18.50 17.53
N ILE A 213 -13.00 -18.19 18.84
CA ILE A 213 -14.18 -18.33 19.71
C ILE A 213 -15.32 -17.40 19.23
N GLU A 214 -15.03 -16.14 18.96
CA GLU A 214 -16.00 -15.16 18.42
C GLU A 214 -16.50 -15.59 17.02
N ASN A 215 -15.63 -16.14 16.19
CA ASN A 215 -16.00 -16.69 14.88
C ASN A 215 -16.94 -17.91 15.05
N LEU A 216 -16.68 -18.77 16.03
CA LEU A 216 -17.53 -19.92 16.31
C LEU A 216 -18.92 -19.49 16.80
N GLU A 217 -19.01 -18.50 17.69
CA GLU A 217 -20.29 -17.91 18.12
C GLU A 217 -21.04 -17.33 16.93
N SER A 218 -20.35 -16.54 16.08
CA SER A 218 -20.94 -15.96 14.88
C SER A 218 -21.40 -17.02 13.87
N PHE A 219 -20.66 -18.12 13.74
CA PHE A 219 -21.04 -19.25 12.87
C PHE A 219 -22.41 -19.83 13.24
N TYR A 220 -22.66 -20.07 14.54
CA TYR A 220 -23.94 -20.61 15.05
C TYR A 220 -25.04 -19.56 15.01
N LEU A 221 -24.80 -18.33 15.47
CA LEU A 221 -25.79 -17.24 15.46
C LEU A 221 -26.26 -16.92 14.02
N ASN A 222 -25.37 -16.99 13.04
CA ASN A 222 -25.70 -16.75 11.63
C ASN A 222 -26.48 -17.91 10.98
N ARG A 223 -26.57 -19.06 11.67
CA ARG A 223 -27.34 -20.21 11.23
C ARG A 223 -28.59 -20.50 12.08
N GLY A 224 -28.96 -19.55 12.95
CA GLY A 224 -30.21 -19.56 13.71
C GLY A 224 -30.09 -20.19 15.12
N TYR A 225 -28.93 -20.52 15.59
CA TYR A 225 -28.74 -21.12 16.90
C TYR A 225 -28.57 -20.05 17.99
N LEU A 226 -29.66 -19.35 18.31
CA LEU A 226 -29.67 -18.22 19.26
C LEU A 226 -29.28 -18.57 20.69
N LYS A 227 -29.46 -19.83 21.10
CA LYS A 227 -29.10 -20.33 22.43
C LYS A 227 -27.74 -21.01 22.45
N PHE A 228 -26.97 -20.90 21.38
CA PHE A 228 -25.59 -21.37 21.37
C PHE A 228 -24.79 -20.76 22.52
N SER A 229 -23.99 -21.57 23.17
CA SER A 229 -23.09 -21.09 24.22
C SER A 229 -21.82 -21.94 24.30
N ILE A 230 -20.73 -21.29 24.64
CA ILE A 230 -19.46 -21.96 24.93
C ILE A 230 -19.37 -22.15 26.44
N GLU A 231 -19.52 -23.39 26.90
CA GLU A 231 -19.51 -23.75 28.31
C GLU A 231 -18.10 -23.65 28.92
N SER A 232 -17.10 -24.05 28.17
CA SER A 232 -15.70 -23.93 28.61
C SER A 232 -14.73 -23.86 27.45
N SER A 233 -13.62 -23.12 27.67
CA SER A 233 -12.46 -23.09 26.79
C SER A 233 -11.21 -23.45 27.60
N GLN A 234 -10.59 -24.57 27.29
CA GLN A 234 -9.42 -25.08 27.98
C GLN A 234 -8.22 -25.19 27.07
N VAL A 235 -7.10 -24.63 27.52
CA VAL A 235 -5.81 -24.72 26.83
C VAL A 235 -4.83 -25.48 27.69
N SER A 236 -4.37 -26.62 27.20
CA SER A 236 -3.40 -27.46 27.87
C SER A 236 -2.07 -27.46 27.15
N VAL A 237 -0.97 -27.34 27.90
CA VAL A 237 0.38 -27.28 27.35
C VAL A 237 1.14 -28.53 27.75
N SER A 238 1.86 -29.14 26.81
CA SER A 238 2.70 -30.32 27.08
C SER A 238 3.80 -30.01 28.09
N LYS A 239 4.32 -31.05 28.79
CA LYS A 239 5.40 -30.87 29.80
C LYS A 239 6.67 -30.22 29.24
N ASP A 240 6.97 -30.47 27.97
CA ASP A 240 8.13 -29.90 27.26
C ASP A 240 7.86 -28.52 26.65
N LYS A 241 6.66 -27.96 26.88
CA LYS A 241 6.20 -26.63 26.43
C LYS A 241 6.22 -26.42 24.91
N LYS A 242 6.14 -27.53 24.13
CA LYS A 242 6.21 -27.44 22.65
C LYS A 242 4.86 -27.61 21.97
N ASP A 243 3.94 -28.38 22.60
CA ASP A 243 2.64 -28.68 22.02
C ASP A 243 1.51 -28.08 22.87
N VAL A 244 0.50 -27.55 22.18
CA VAL A 244 -0.72 -27.01 22.77
C VAL A 244 -1.92 -27.83 22.30
N PHE A 245 -2.81 -28.14 23.23
CA PHE A 245 -4.09 -28.79 23.02
C PHE A 245 -5.20 -27.83 23.43
N ILE A 246 -6.14 -27.58 22.55
CA ILE A 246 -7.28 -26.69 22.78
C ILE A 246 -8.52 -27.56 22.84
N THR A 247 -9.36 -27.37 23.86
CA THR A 247 -10.64 -28.05 24.00
C THR A 247 -11.72 -27.02 24.26
N LEU A 248 -12.70 -26.95 23.35
CA LEU A 248 -13.88 -26.10 23.45
C LEU A 248 -15.09 -26.98 23.74
N SER A 249 -15.78 -26.77 24.85
CA SER A 249 -17.05 -27.41 25.17
C SER A 249 -18.19 -26.48 24.84
N ILE A 250 -19.10 -26.91 23.97
CA ILE A 250 -20.19 -26.10 23.47
C ILE A 250 -21.54 -26.72 23.69
N SER A 251 -22.57 -25.89 23.68
CA SER A 251 -23.98 -26.29 23.64
C SER A 251 -24.63 -25.59 22.45
N GLU A 252 -25.09 -26.37 21.46
CA GLU A 252 -25.58 -25.84 20.17
C GLU A 252 -26.97 -25.18 20.28
N GLY A 253 -27.85 -25.78 21.09
CA GLY A 253 -29.24 -25.35 21.21
C GLY A 253 -30.08 -25.70 19.98
N GLU A 254 -31.30 -25.13 19.91
CA GLU A 254 -32.25 -25.35 18.82
C GLU A 254 -32.09 -24.26 17.74
N GLN A 255 -32.44 -24.59 16.49
CA GLN A 255 -32.43 -23.63 15.38
C GLN A 255 -33.73 -22.83 15.33
N TYR A 256 -33.62 -21.52 15.24
CA TYR A 256 -34.73 -20.57 15.21
C TYR A 256 -34.98 -19.98 13.83
N THR A 257 -36.29 -19.78 13.50
CA THR A 257 -36.74 -19.11 12.29
C THR A 257 -37.45 -17.79 12.64
N VAL A 258 -37.29 -16.78 11.78
CA VAL A 258 -37.95 -15.48 11.96
C VAL A 258 -39.42 -15.61 11.59
N ASP A 259 -40.33 -15.30 12.52
CA ASP A 259 -41.78 -15.34 12.29
C ASP A 259 -42.37 -13.97 11.97
N GLN A 260 -42.02 -12.99 12.78
CA GLN A 260 -42.51 -11.62 12.64
C GLN A 260 -41.34 -10.63 12.69
N VAL A 261 -41.54 -9.55 11.93
CA VAL A 261 -40.57 -8.42 11.95
C VAL A 261 -41.40 -7.15 12.14
N ASN A 262 -41.12 -6.43 13.22
CA ASN A 262 -41.81 -5.21 13.61
C ASN A 262 -40.82 -4.06 13.73
N VAL A 263 -41.25 -2.85 13.40
CA VAL A 263 -40.51 -1.61 13.64
C VAL A 263 -41.21 -0.82 14.71
N ILE A 264 -40.48 -0.37 15.71
CA ILE A 264 -40.97 0.47 16.80
C ILE A 264 -40.16 1.77 16.80
N GLY A 265 -40.84 2.89 16.85
CA GLY A 265 -40.27 4.23 16.79
C GLY A 265 -40.66 4.97 15.52
N GLU A 266 -40.06 6.12 15.29
CA GLU A 266 -40.33 6.97 14.12
C GLU A 266 -39.34 6.64 13.01
N MET A 267 -39.84 6.32 11.82
CA MET A 267 -39.03 6.01 10.64
C MET A 267 -39.28 7.09 9.57
N PRO A 268 -38.50 8.15 9.50
CA PRO A 268 -38.65 9.26 8.56
C PRO A 268 -38.22 8.94 7.12
N ILE A 269 -38.45 7.69 6.70
CA ILE A 269 -38.12 7.16 5.35
C ILE A 269 -39.39 6.59 4.71
N ASP A 270 -39.49 6.64 3.39
CA ASP A 270 -40.59 6.00 2.65
C ASP A 270 -40.63 4.49 2.98
N GLU A 271 -41.80 4.08 3.47
CA GLU A 271 -42.07 2.67 3.84
C GLU A 271 -41.74 1.67 2.71
N LYS A 272 -41.88 2.09 1.46
CA LYS A 272 -41.55 1.28 0.27
C LYS A 272 -40.08 0.91 0.16
N LEU A 273 -39.20 1.64 0.82
CA LEU A 273 -37.74 1.40 0.74
C LEU A 273 -37.27 0.35 1.75
N TYR A 274 -37.84 0.31 2.94
CA TYR A 274 -37.40 -0.62 3.99
C TYR A 274 -38.30 -1.84 4.18
N THR A 275 -39.60 -1.73 3.94
CA THR A 275 -40.54 -2.85 4.12
C THR A 275 -40.17 -4.10 3.33
N PRO A 276 -39.78 -4.03 2.03
CA PRO A 276 -39.38 -5.22 1.30
C PRO A 276 -38.11 -5.90 1.86
N ILE A 277 -37.23 -5.12 2.49
CA ILE A 277 -35.97 -5.64 3.09
C ILE A 277 -36.31 -6.38 4.38
N LEU A 278 -37.17 -5.79 5.23
CA LEU A 278 -37.61 -6.39 6.47
C LEU A 278 -38.53 -7.63 6.22
N ASP A 279 -39.40 -7.55 5.23
CA ASP A 279 -40.27 -8.70 4.86
C ASP A 279 -39.46 -9.86 4.32
N GLY A 280 -38.31 -9.59 3.70
CA GLY A 280 -37.39 -10.61 3.23
C GLY A 280 -36.78 -11.48 4.34
N LEU A 281 -36.81 -11.03 5.60
CA LEU A 281 -36.38 -11.82 6.76
C LEU A 281 -37.43 -12.84 7.22
N LYS A 282 -38.72 -12.61 6.92
CA LYS A 282 -39.82 -13.48 7.38
C LYS A 282 -39.67 -14.91 6.81
N ASN A 283 -39.90 -15.90 7.66
CA ASN A 283 -39.74 -17.33 7.36
C ASN A 283 -38.33 -17.75 6.95
N GLN A 284 -37.29 -16.89 7.16
CA GLN A 284 -35.91 -17.26 6.99
C GLN A 284 -35.32 -17.77 8.31
N ILE A 285 -34.25 -18.54 8.22
CA ILE A 285 -33.45 -18.89 9.39
C ILE A 285 -32.87 -17.60 9.97
N TYR A 286 -32.94 -17.46 11.29
CA TYR A 286 -32.32 -16.30 11.95
C TYR A 286 -30.84 -16.20 11.61
N SER A 287 -30.37 -14.99 11.33
CA SER A 287 -28.96 -14.70 11.10
C SER A 287 -28.59 -13.35 11.72
N GLN A 288 -27.69 -13.37 12.69
CA GLN A 288 -27.21 -12.15 13.33
C GLN A 288 -26.55 -11.20 12.33
N ALA A 289 -25.74 -11.74 11.41
CA ALA A 289 -25.07 -10.93 10.39
C ALA A 289 -26.07 -10.21 9.45
N GLN A 290 -27.20 -10.85 9.11
CA GLN A 290 -28.23 -10.20 8.30
C GLN A 290 -28.91 -9.06 9.05
N ILE A 291 -29.19 -9.26 10.36
CA ILE A 291 -29.80 -8.22 11.20
C ILE A 291 -28.87 -7.03 11.32
N THR A 292 -27.60 -7.27 11.68
CA THR A 292 -26.59 -6.21 11.78
C THR A 292 -26.41 -5.46 10.45
N SER A 293 -26.39 -6.19 9.31
CA SER A 293 -26.32 -5.54 7.99
C SER A 293 -27.54 -4.67 7.68
N ILE A 294 -28.73 -5.04 8.16
CA ILE A 294 -29.95 -4.24 8.01
C ILE A 294 -29.93 -3.04 8.95
N GLU A 295 -29.49 -3.21 10.20
CA GLU A 295 -29.26 -2.11 11.13
C GLU A 295 -28.34 -1.06 10.53
N GLU A 296 -27.17 -1.48 10.07
CA GLU A 296 -26.19 -0.62 9.40
C GLU A 296 -26.77 0.05 8.15
N TYR A 297 -27.52 -0.70 7.33
CA TYR A 297 -28.16 -0.15 6.14
C TYR A 297 -29.15 0.95 6.50
N LEU A 298 -30.01 0.73 7.52
CA LEU A 298 -31.00 1.72 7.96
C LEU A 298 -30.36 2.94 8.60
N VAL A 299 -29.35 2.76 9.44
CA VAL A 299 -28.56 3.85 10.03
C VAL A 299 -27.88 4.67 8.95
N ASN A 300 -27.19 4.02 8.02
CA ASN A 300 -26.53 4.70 6.89
C ASN A 300 -27.54 5.45 6.01
N TYR A 301 -28.71 4.87 5.78
CA TYR A 301 -29.73 5.54 4.98
C TYR A 301 -30.26 6.80 5.70
N LEU A 302 -30.55 6.68 7.00
CA LEU A 302 -30.98 7.82 7.85
C LEU A 302 -29.89 8.89 7.91
N GLY A 303 -28.62 8.49 8.10
CA GLY A 303 -27.48 9.41 8.10
C GLY A 303 -27.35 10.17 6.79
N ASN A 304 -27.60 9.52 5.63
CA ASN A 304 -27.58 10.18 4.34
C ASN A 304 -28.70 11.20 4.15
N GLU A 305 -29.81 11.01 4.81
CA GLU A 305 -30.94 11.95 4.82
C GLU A 305 -30.81 13.06 5.90
N GLY A 306 -29.65 13.08 6.59
CA GLY A 306 -29.33 14.10 7.60
C GLY A 306 -29.63 13.71 9.04
N TYR A 307 -30.03 12.50 9.31
CA TYR A 307 -30.25 12.00 10.68
C TYR A 307 -28.97 11.39 11.24
N THR A 308 -27.95 12.21 11.42
CA THR A 308 -26.57 11.80 11.74
C THR A 308 -26.43 11.01 13.04
N PHE A 309 -27.37 11.21 13.98
CA PHE A 309 -27.38 10.52 15.28
C PHE A 309 -28.47 9.45 15.38
N ALA A 310 -28.89 8.90 14.23
CA ALA A 310 -29.88 7.84 14.21
C ALA A 310 -29.31 6.54 14.81
N GLU A 311 -30.14 5.92 15.66
CA GLU A 311 -29.85 4.61 16.25
C GLU A 311 -30.93 3.62 15.80
N VAL A 312 -30.48 2.46 15.28
CA VAL A 312 -31.36 1.35 14.92
C VAL A 312 -30.81 0.09 15.56
N THR A 313 -31.64 -0.59 16.35
CA THR A 313 -31.27 -1.82 17.04
C THR A 313 -32.30 -2.91 16.82
N GLY A 314 -31.87 -4.07 16.28
CA GLY A 314 -32.72 -5.22 16.04
C GLY A 314 -32.67 -6.21 17.19
N ASN A 315 -33.73 -6.29 17.98
CA ASN A 315 -33.84 -7.15 19.15
C ASN A 315 -34.62 -8.43 18.83
N PRO A 316 -34.01 -9.64 19.00
CA PRO A 316 -34.70 -10.91 18.85
C PRO A 316 -35.48 -11.25 20.11
N GLU A 317 -36.80 -11.45 20.02
CA GLU A 317 -37.62 -12.02 21.07
C GLU A 317 -37.92 -13.50 20.80
N ILE A 318 -37.34 -14.37 21.62
CA ILE A 318 -37.43 -15.81 21.44
C ILE A 318 -38.76 -16.34 21.94
N ARG A 319 -39.50 -17.09 21.08
CA ARG A 319 -40.62 -17.95 21.45
C ARG A 319 -40.12 -19.40 21.55
N ALA A 320 -39.93 -19.84 22.77
CA ALA A 320 -39.30 -21.14 23.03
C ALA A 320 -40.17 -22.35 22.64
N ASP A 321 -41.49 -22.17 22.57
CA ASP A 321 -42.42 -23.30 22.40
C ASP A 321 -42.51 -23.79 20.93
N ASP A 322 -42.12 -22.95 19.95
CA ASP A 322 -42.24 -23.24 18.52
C ASP A 322 -40.97 -22.94 17.71
N ASN A 323 -39.86 -22.74 18.39
CA ASN A 323 -38.56 -22.41 17.77
C ASN A 323 -38.61 -21.22 16.80
N LYS A 324 -39.39 -20.22 17.17
CA LYS A 324 -39.59 -19.00 16.40
C LYS A 324 -39.05 -17.78 17.16
N VAL A 325 -38.63 -16.80 16.39
CA VAL A 325 -38.14 -15.53 16.89
C VAL A 325 -38.93 -14.38 16.23
N SER A 326 -39.35 -13.43 17.03
CA SER A 326 -39.89 -12.17 16.56
C SER A 326 -38.80 -11.10 16.61
N LEU A 327 -38.56 -10.41 15.50
CA LEU A 327 -37.57 -9.33 15.44
C LEU A 327 -38.24 -7.98 15.65
N ILE A 328 -37.68 -7.19 16.52
CA ILE A 328 -38.16 -5.83 16.81
C ILE A 328 -37.03 -4.86 16.50
N PHE A 329 -37.17 -4.09 15.42
CA PHE A 329 -36.25 -2.99 15.12
C PHE A 329 -36.71 -1.74 15.86
N LEU A 330 -35.93 -1.33 16.86
CA LEU A 330 -36.13 -0.08 17.57
C LEU A 330 -35.41 1.04 16.82
N VAL A 331 -36.15 2.04 16.35
CA VAL A 331 -35.61 3.15 15.56
C VAL A 331 -35.73 4.46 16.34
N GLN A 332 -34.62 5.13 16.53
CA GLN A 332 -34.52 6.45 17.15
C GLN A 332 -33.78 7.38 16.18
N PRO A 333 -34.48 8.09 15.28
CA PRO A 333 -33.83 8.88 14.25
C PRO A 333 -33.13 10.13 14.79
N GLY A 334 -33.58 10.66 15.93
CA GLY A 334 -33.12 11.96 16.39
C GLY A 334 -33.63 13.13 15.52
N ASN A 335 -33.00 14.28 15.64
CA ASN A 335 -33.32 15.45 14.81
C ASN A 335 -32.49 15.43 13.52
N ARG A 336 -33.05 15.98 12.43
CA ARG A 336 -32.29 16.19 11.19
C ARG A 336 -31.28 17.29 11.40
N THR A 337 -30.00 17.03 11.07
CA THR A 337 -28.90 17.94 11.35
C THR A 337 -28.35 18.58 10.07
N TYR A 338 -27.83 19.81 10.21
CA TYR A 338 -27.25 20.60 9.13
C TYR A 338 -25.79 20.92 9.45
N ALA A 339 -24.92 20.77 8.47
CA ALA A 339 -23.51 21.13 8.59
C ALA A 339 -23.35 22.65 8.70
N ARG A 340 -23.01 23.16 9.88
CA ARG A 340 -22.79 24.59 10.09
C ARG A 340 -21.45 25.03 9.53
N LYS A 341 -20.39 24.32 9.89
CA LYS A 341 -19.00 24.59 9.46
C LYS A 341 -18.26 23.29 9.21
N ILE A 342 -17.34 23.35 8.24
CA ILE A 342 -16.33 22.32 8.01
C ILE A 342 -14.99 22.87 8.46
N LEU A 343 -14.41 22.25 9.48
CA LEU A 343 -13.17 22.65 10.13
C LEU A 343 -12.06 21.65 9.78
N PHE A 344 -10.82 22.14 9.68
CA PHE A 344 -9.65 21.33 9.46
C PHE A 344 -8.65 21.59 10.57
N SER A 345 -7.99 20.52 11.04
CA SER A 345 -6.93 20.58 12.05
C SER A 345 -5.81 19.60 11.69
N GLY A 346 -4.56 19.95 12.09
CA GLY A 346 -3.38 19.10 11.81
C GLY A 346 -2.68 19.35 10.46
N ASN A 347 -3.24 20.20 9.59
CA ASN A 347 -2.65 20.56 8.31
C ASN A 347 -1.68 21.75 8.44
N TYR A 348 -0.47 21.50 8.94
CA TYR A 348 0.54 22.55 9.18
C TYR A 348 1.29 22.96 7.90
N LEU A 349 1.49 22.04 6.96
CA LEU A 349 2.19 22.26 5.70
C LEU A 349 1.20 22.44 4.53
N THR A 350 0.10 21.68 4.53
CA THR A 350 -0.90 21.70 3.46
C THR A 350 -1.87 22.87 3.63
N ASN A 351 -2.05 23.66 2.59
CA ASN A 351 -2.98 24.77 2.60
C ASN A 351 -4.44 24.30 2.79
N ASP A 352 -5.23 25.04 3.55
CA ASP A 352 -6.64 24.76 3.82
C ASP A 352 -7.48 24.59 2.54
N GLU A 353 -7.16 25.37 1.50
CA GLU A 353 -7.81 25.30 0.18
C GLU A 353 -7.69 23.91 -0.45
N VAL A 354 -6.57 23.20 -0.21
CA VAL A 354 -6.33 21.84 -0.73
C VAL A 354 -7.27 20.83 -0.11
N LEU A 355 -7.53 20.93 1.20
CA LEU A 355 -8.48 20.08 1.88
C LEU A 355 -9.92 20.45 1.46
N ARG A 356 -10.22 21.74 1.45
CA ARG A 356 -11.57 22.27 1.20
C ARG A 356 -12.10 21.93 -0.20
N ARG A 357 -11.25 21.90 -1.22
CA ARG A 357 -11.65 21.53 -2.60
C ARG A 357 -12.01 20.04 -2.75
N GLU A 358 -11.57 19.19 -1.82
CA GLU A 358 -11.90 17.77 -1.81
C GLU A 358 -13.25 17.47 -1.14
N MET A 359 -13.87 18.45 -0.48
CA MET A 359 -15.13 18.27 0.23
C MET A 359 -16.29 18.01 -0.73
N ARG A 360 -17.07 17.00 -0.41
CA ARG A 360 -18.35 16.69 -1.04
C ARG A 360 -19.53 17.18 -0.22
N GLN A 361 -19.38 17.21 1.10
CA GLN A 361 -20.32 17.85 2.00
C GLN A 361 -20.16 19.37 1.91
N PHE A 362 -21.28 20.11 1.83
CA PHE A 362 -21.29 21.56 1.83
C PHE A 362 -21.80 22.10 3.17
N GLU A 363 -21.28 23.25 3.57
CA GLU A 363 -21.80 24.02 4.70
C GLU A 363 -23.21 24.53 4.37
N GLY A 364 -24.10 24.51 5.36
CA GLY A 364 -25.53 24.90 5.19
C GLY A 364 -26.44 23.81 4.61
N ALA A 365 -25.90 22.70 4.10
CA ALA A 365 -26.67 21.54 3.67
C ALA A 365 -26.90 20.60 4.86
N TRP A 366 -27.88 19.67 4.75
CA TRP A 366 -27.98 18.61 5.75
C TRP A 366 -26.69 17.76 5.77
N ALA A 367 -26.29 17.33 6.95
CA ALA A 367 -25.12 16.49 7.13
C ALA A 367 -25.43 15.08 6.60
N SER A 368 -24.77 14.69 5.51
CA SER A 368 -24.92 13.37 4.88
C SER A 368 -23.69 12.53 5.14
N ASP A 369 -23.85 11.38 5.77
CA ASP A 369 -22.74 10.49 6.11
C ASP A 369 -21.94 10.04 4.88
N ASN A 370 -22.61 9.74 3.78
CA ASN A 370 -21.94 9.40 2.50
C ASN A 370 -21.10 10.55 1.95
N LEU A 371 -21.57 11.80 2.07
CA LEU A 371 -20.81 12.95 1.59
C LEU A 371 -19.64 13.27 2.52
N ILE A 372 -19.80 13.08 3.83
CA ILE A 372 -18.77 13.27 4.84
C ILE A 372 -17.68 12.20 4.65
N GLU A 373 -18.06 10.92 4.64
CA GLU A 373 -17.11 9.82 4.42
C GLU A 373 -16.46 9.87 3.03
N GLY A 374 -17.25 10.23 2.00
CA GLY A 374 -16.73 10.49 0.66
C GLY A 374 -15.69 11.60 0.64
N SER A 375 -15.82 12.64 1.45
CA SER A 375 -14.83 13.71 1.62
C SER A 375 -13.57 13.19 2.30
N LYS A 376 -13.71 12.38 3.37
CA LYS A 376 -12.59 11.72 4.05
C LYS A 376 -11.79 10.84 3.09
N VAL A 377 -12.46 9.94 2.36
CA VAL A 377 -11.81 9.06 1.38
C VAL A 377 -11.07 9.84 0.29
N ARG A 378 -11.60 11.01 -0.11
CA ARG A 378 -10.89 11.89 -1.06
C ARG A 378 -9.64 12.49 -0.47
N LEU A 379 -9.66 12.94 0.80
CA LEU A 379 -8.46 13.39 1.50
C LEU A 379 -7.41 12.27 1.62
N GLU A 380 -7.81 11.07 2.01
CA GLU A 380 -6.93 9.90 2.08
C GLU A 380 -6.28 9.58 0.73
N ARG A 381 -7.03 9.70 -0.37
CA ARG A 381 -6.52 9.46 -1.74
C ARG A 381 -5.50 10.47 -2.23
N LEU A 382 -5.39 11.63 -1.60
CA LEU A 382 -4.32 12.59 -1.94
C LEU A 382 -2.94 12.02 -1.63
N GLY A 383 -2.83 11.13 -0.63
CA GLY A 383 -1.54 10.58 -0.16
C GLY A 383 -0.67 11.63 0.54
N PHE A 384 -1.28 12.67 1.11
CA PHE A 384 -0.61 13.72 1.88
C PHE A 384 -0.71 13.47 3.39
N PHE A 385 -1.61 12.58 3.78
CA PHE A 385 -1.97 12.30 5.16
C PHE A 385 -1.79 10.81 5.46
N LYS A 386 -1.16 10.53 6.59
CA LYS A 386 -1.02 9.18 7.13
C LYS A 386 -2.34 8.69 7.73
N GLU A 387 -3.08 9.61 8.35
CA GLU A 387 -4.39 9.34 8.93
C GLU A 387 -5.30 10.54 8.72
N VAL A 388 -6.58 10.26 8.44
CA VAL A 388 -7.64 11.25 8.35
C VAL A 388 -8.79 10.77 9.24
N ALA A 389 -9.04 11.51 10.33
CA ALA A 389 -10.20 11.31 11.18
C ALA A 389 -11.26 12.35 10.87
N VAL A 390 -12.54 12.00 11.03
CA VAL A 390 -13.65 12.94 10.91
C VAL A 390 -14.57 12.76 12.10
N GLU A 391 -14.98 13.87 12.71
CA GLU A 391 -15.93 13.91 13.81
C GLU A 391 -17.05 14.88 13.49
N THR A 392 -18.28 14.47 13.81
CA THR A 392 -19.47 15.31 13.70
C THR A 392 -19.86 15.77 15.10
N ILE A 393 -19.66 17.06 15.38
CA ILE A 393 -19.77 17.65 16.71
C ILE A 393 -21.06 18.46 16.80
N PRO A 394 -21.99 18.12 17.71
CA PRO A 394 -23.20 18.91 17.94
C PRO A 394 -22.82 20.34 18.40
N VAL A 395 -23.50 21.34 17.83
CA VAL A 395 -23.27 22.74 18.20
C VAL A 395 -24.03 23.08 19.47
N PRO A 396 -23.36 23.51 20.57
CA PRO A 396 -24.04 23.86 21.81
C PRO A 396 -25.08 24.96 21.62
N GLY A 397 -26.33 24.72 22.13
CA GLY A 397 -27.45 25.67 22.06
C GLY A 397 -28.28 25.57 20.78
N THR A 398 -28.01 24.63 19.91
CA THR A 398 -28.82 24.28 18.74
C THR A 398 -29.19 22.79 18.80
N GLU A 399 -30.35 22.41 18.25
CA GLU A 399 -30.81 21.02 18.23
C GLU A 399 -30.59 20.35 16.86
N ASP A 400 -30.26 21.15 15.83
CA ASP A 400 -30.24 20.75 14.43
C ASP A 400 -28.95 21.14 13.70
N GLN A 401 -27.92 21.62 14.42
CA GLN A 401 -26.64 22.00 13.78
C GLN A 401 -25.47 21.19 14.29
N VAL A 402 -24.58 20.84 13.36
CA VAL A 402 -23.34 20.14 13.63
C VAL A 402 -22.17 20.85 12.96
N ASP A 403 -21.02 20.84 13.62
CA ASP A 403 -19.73 21.15 12.99
C ASP A 403 -19.05 19.83 12.59
N ILE A 404 -18.46 19.82 11.41
CA ILE A 404 -17.73 18.65 10.91
C ILE A 404 -16.26 18.98 10.97
N GLU A 405 -15.50 18.27 11.81
CA GLU A 405 -14.06 18.48 11.96
C GLU A 405 -13.28 17.33 11.33
N PHE A 406 -12.43 17.67 10.36
CA PHE A 406 -11.46 16.75 9.78
C PHE A 406 -10.11 17.00 10.45
N THR A 407 -9.63 16.03 11.21
CA THR A 407 -8.29 16.01 11.81
C THR A 407 -7.37 15.17 10.95
N VAL A 408 -6.26 15.76 10.49
CA VAL A 408 -5.31 15.07 9.62
C VAL A 408 -3.94 14.95 10.30
N GLU A 409 -3.26 13.84 10.08
CA GLU A 409 -1.85 13.65 10.40
C GLU A 409 -1.06 13.68 9.09
N GLU A 410 -0.26 14.72 8.87
CA GLU A 410 0.49 14.89 7.62
C GLU A 410 1.62 13.87 7.50
N GLU A 411 1.83 13.37 6.28
CA GLU A 411 2.96 12.52 5.91
C GLU A 411 3.90 13.27 4.96
N SER A 412 5.15 12.85 4.89
CA SER A 412 6.10 13.44 3.95
C SER A 412 5.67 13.17 2.49
N THR A 413 5.36 14.22 1.75
CA THR A 413 4.96 14.17 0.34
C THR A 413 6.15 14.24 -0.61
N SER A 414 7.32 14.64 -0.09
CA SER A 414 8.58 14.71 -0.84
C SER A 414 9.32 13.37 -0.71
N SER A 415 9.79 12.86 -1.82
CA SER A 415 10.58 11.63 -1.88
C SER A 415 11.77 11.77 -2.81
N ILE A 416 12.88 11.17 -2.41
CA ILE A 416 14.05 10.96 -3.25
C ILE A 416 14.22 9.46 -3.38
N GLY A 417 14.08 8.95 -4.60
CA GLY A 417 14.17 7.52 -4.89
C GLY A 417 15.29 7.23 -5.88
N GLY A 418 16.13 6.23 -5.58
CA GLY A 418 16.99 5.59 -6.55
C GLY A 418 16.39 4.25 -6.94
N SER A 419 16.39 3.90 -8.22
CA SER A 419 15.96 2.60 -8.71
C SER A 419 17.05 1.92 -9.51
N ILE A 420 17.16 0.61 -9.35
CA ILE A 420 18.01 -0.27 -10.15
C ILE A 420 17.07 -1.37 -10.67
N GLY A 421 17.05 -1.52 -11.98
CA GLY A 421 16.28 -2.57 -12.63
C GLY A 421 17.16 -3.36 -13.61
N TYR A 422 16.66 -4.52 -14.00
CA TYR A 422 17.25 -5.32 -15.06
C TYR A 422 16.13 -5.84 -15.98
N SER A 423 16.34 -5.67 -17.27
CA SER A 423 15.43 -6.15 -18.32
C SER A 423 16.24 -6.86 -19.40
N ASP A 424 15.55 -7.33 -20.43
CA ASP A 424 16.11 -7.85 -21.68
C ASP A 424 17.08 -6.87 -22.37
N PHE A 425 16.94 -5.56 -22.16
CA PHE A 425 17.88 -4.53 -22.63
C PHE A 425 19.01 -4.20 -21.63
N GLY A 426 19.22 -5.01 -20.58
CA GLY A 426 20.27 -4.81 -19.59
C GLY A 426 19.85 -3.99 -18.38
N MET A 427 20.82 -3.34 -17.74
CA MET A 427 20.60 -2.58 -16.51
C MET A 427 19.97 -1.22 -16.76
N ASN A 428 19.03 -0.86 -15.88
CA ASN A 428 18.41 0.45 -15.82
C ASN A 428 18.69 1.09 -14.47
N LEU A 429 19.11 2.33 -14.48
CA LEU A 429 19.34 3.16 -13.29
C LEU A 429 18.39 4.35 -13.35
N GLY A 430 17.70 4.60 -12.27
CA GLY A 430 16.79 5.75 -12.14
C GLY A 430 17.10 6.56 -10.89
N LEU A 431 17.00 7.87 -10.99
CA LEU A 431 16.96 8.80 -9.88
C LEU A 431 15.68 9.63 -10.05
N ASN A 432 14.85 9.63 -9.03
CA ASN A 432 13.61 10.39 -9.01
C ASN A 432 13.53 11.27 -7.76
N LEU A 433 13.28 12.55 -7.96
CA LEU A 433 12.93 13.49 -6.91
C LEU A 433 11.49 13.93 -7.19
N SER A 434 10.58 13.61 -6.27
CA SER A 434 9.18 14.00 -6.42
C SER A 434 8.65 14.63 -5.15
N ASP A 435 7.77 15.61 -5.31
CA ASP A 435 6.96 16.18 -4.25
C ASP A 435 5.51 16.26 -4.73
N ASN A 436 4.63 15.51 -4.08
CA ASN A 436 3.22 15.44 -4.46
C ASN A 436 2.38 16.60 -3.89
N ASN A 437 2.94 17.36 -2.95
CA ASN A 437 2.29 18.52 -2.34
C ASN A 437 3.25 19.72 -2.29
N PHE A 438 3.82 20.05 -3.45
CA PHE A 438 4.85 21.06 -3.57
C PHE A 438 4.44 22.40 -2.95
N LEU A 439 5.20 22.82 -1.94
CA LEU A 439 4.94 24.02 -1.12
C LEU A 439 3.54 24.04 -0.46
N GLY A 440 2.95 22.88 -0.19
CA GLY A 440 1.65 22.77 0.47
C GLY A 440 0.44 23.14 -0.42
N THR A 441 0.63 23.32 -1.72
CA THR A 441 -0.40 23.78 -2.66
C THR A 441 -1.20 22.64 -3.29
N GLY A 442 -0.83 21.39 -3.01
CA GLY A 442 -1.38 20.20 -3.67
C GLY A 442 -0.91 20.02 -5.12
N ASN A 443 0.05 20.81 -5.56
CA ASN A 443 0.69 20.67 -6.86
C ASN A 443 1.79 19.62 -6.78
N ARG A 444 2.12 18.99 -7.91
CA ARG A 444 3.16 17.98 -7.99
C ARG A 444 4.36 18.53 -8.76
N PHE A 445 5.53 18.31 -8.21
CA PHE A 445 6.80 18.55 -8.87
C PHE A 445 7.54 17.22 -9.01
N ASN A 446 8.11 16.98 -10.19
CA ASN A 446 8.91 15.76 -10.42
C ASN A 446 10.14 16.09 -11.27
N LEU A 447 11.30 15.58 -10.83
CA LEU A 447 12.55 15.54 -11.57
C LEU A 447 12.95 14.06 -11.68
N ALA A 448 13.05 13.56 -12.90
CA ALA A 448 13.45 12.18 -13.17
C ALA A 448 14.69 12.15 -14.07
N ILE A 449 15.65 11.32 -13.71
CA ILE A 449 16.85 11.03 -14.49
C ILE A 449 16.90 9.50 -14.64
N ASN A 450 16.85 9.04 -15.87
CA ASN A 450 16.90 7.61 -16.17
C ASN A 450 18.06 7.33 -17.13
N LYS A 451 18.81 6.28 -16.83
CA LYS A 451 19.90 5.82 -17.69
C LYS A 451 19.83 4.32 -17.84
N SER A 452 19.75 3.86 -19.07
CA SER A 452 19.83 2.46 -19.47
C SER A 452 20.93 2.27 -20.50
N VAL A 453 21.10 1.05 -20.98
CA VAL A 453 22.08 0.76 -22.06
C VAL A 453 21.69 1.52 -23.33
N TYR A 454 20.40 1.58 -23.64
CA TYR A 454 19.90 2.16 -24.89
C TYR A 454 19.38 3.61 -24.76
N GLN A 455 19.15 4.10 -23.55
CA GLN A 455 18.53 5.41 -23.38
C GLN A 455 19.07 6.20 -22.19
N GLU A 456 19.24 7.50 -22.39
CA GLU A 456 19.49 8.47 -21.33
C GLU A 456 18.39 9.55 -21.40
N ALA A 457 17.66 9.75 -20.30
CA ALA A 457 16.52 10.65 -20.26
C ALA A 457 16.49 11.52 -19.02
N TYR A 458 16.24 12.82 -19.20
CA TYR A 458 16.04 13.80 -18.15
C TYR A 458 14.65 14.42 -18.33
N ASN A 459 13.88 14.47 -17.26
CA ASN A 459 12.54 15.04 -17.29
C ASN A 459 12.29 15.90 -16.06
N VAL A 460 11.78 17.11 -16.28
CA VAL A 460 11.25 17.98 -15.22
C VAL A 460 9.78 18.24 -15.53
N SER A 461 8.92 18.00 -14.56
CA SER A 461 7.49 18.24 -14.71
C SER A 461 6.88 18.90 -13.48
N PHE A 462 5.90 19.75 -13.74
CA PHE A 462 5.06 20.40 -12.74
C PHE A 462 3.60 20.17 -13.12
N PHE A 463 2.76 19.80 -12.16
CA PHE A 463 1.36 19.48 -12.40
C PHE A 463 0.47 20.09 -11.32
N ASP A 464 -0.50 20.86 -11.76
CA ASP A 464 -1.55 21.47 -10.96
C ASP A 464 -2.87 20.72 -11.21
N PRO A 465 -3.38 19.92 -10.25
CA PRO A 465 -4.59 19.13 -10.44
C PRO A 465 -5.88 19.98 -10.46
N TYR A 466 -5.83 21.20 -9.94
CA TYR A 466 -6.97 22.11 -9.82
C TYR A 466 -6.64 23.51 -10.33
N PHE A 467 -6.18 23.62 -11.56
CA PHE A 467 -5.95 24.92 -12.19
C PHE A 467 -7.23 25.79 -12.24
N THR A 468 -8.38 25.16 -12.37
CA THR A 468 -9.67 25.80 -12.22
C THR A 468 -10.49 25.16 -11.11
N MET A 469 -11.46 25.87 -10.53
CA MET A 469 -12.37 25.34 -9.49
C MET A 469 -13.19 24.14 -9.98
N ASP A 470 -13.47 24.03 -11.27
CA ASP A 470 -14.19 22.92 -11.89
C ASP A 470 -13.34 21.65 -12.07
N GLY A 471 -12.07 21.69 -11.61
CA GLY A 471 -11.18 20.54 -11.64
C GLY A 471 -10.43 20.32 -12.96
N VAL A 472 -10.31 21.34 -13.81
CA VAL A 472 -9.37 21.31 -14.93
C VAL A 472 -7.96 21.28 -14.37
N SER A 473 -7.20 20.27 -14.71
CA SER A 473 -5.78 20.18 -14.38
C SER A 473 -4.90 20.82 -15.45
N ARG A 474 -3.73 21.29 -15.03
CA ARG A 474 -2.70 21.84 -15.94
C ARG A 474 -1.33 21.28 -15.57
N GLY A 475 -0.57 20.84 -16.55
CA GLY A 475 0.80 20.41 -16.37
C GLY A 475 1.76 21.08 -17.34
N TYR A 476 3.02 21.10 -16.94
CA TYR A 476 4.15 21.53 -17.76
C TYR A 476 5.23 20.46 -17.69
N SER A 477 5.87 20.18 -18.82
CA SER A 477 7.00 19.26 -18.85
C SER A 477 8.09 19.78 -19.78
N ILE A 478 9.33 19.52 -19.42
CA ILE A 478 10.52 19.75 -20.25
C ILE A 478 11.34 18.47 -20.16
N TYR A 479 11.82 18.00 -21.29
CA TYR A 479 12.65 16.80 -21.33
C TYR A 479 13.79 16.91 -22.32
N TYR A 480 14.83 16.13 -22.06
CA TYR A 480 15.92 15.82 -22.98
C TYR A 480 16.16 14.32 -22.96
N ARG A 481 16.25 13.71 -24.12
CA ARG A 481 16.40 12.27 -24.27
C ARG A 481 17.31 11.91 -25.43
N VAL A 482 18.26 11.02 -25.15
CA VAL A 482 19.10 10.38 -26.16
C VAL A 482 18.69 8.91 -26.21
N THR A 483 18.43 8.38 -27.40
CA THR A 483 18.06 6.97 -27.57
C THR A 483 18.93 6.35 -28.66
N ASP A 484 19.64 5.26 -28.31
CA ASP A 484 20.37 4.42 -29.24
C ASP A 484 19.50 3.23 -29.61
N TYR A 485 18.98 3.25 -30.81
CA TYR A 485 18.06 2.22 -31.28
C TYR A 485 18.78 0.90 -31.65
N GLY A 486 20.08 0.96 -31.96
CA GLY A 486 20.91 -0.24 -32.15
C GLY A 486 20.97 -1.12 -30.88
N GLU A 487 21.10 -0.49 -29.71
CA GLU A 487 21.04 -1.16 -28.40
C GLU A 487 19.61 -1.53 -27.98
N TYR A 488 18.60 -1.07 -28.71
CA TYR A 488 17.17 -1.33 -28.47
C TYR A 488 16.61 -2.49 -29.31
N ASN A 489 17.48 -3.30 -29.93
CA ASN A 489 17.15 -4.36 -30.89
C ASN A 489 16.44 -3.85 -32.15
N VAL A 490 16.73 -2.64 -32.57
CA VAL A 490 16.13 -1.98 -33.74
C VAL A 490 17.22 -1.62 -34.73
N ALA A 491 16.87 -1.10 -35.87
CA ALA A 491 17.83 -0.58 -36.86
C ALA A 491 18.79 0.45 -36.23
N ASN A 492 20.05 0.39 -36.66
CA ASN A 492 21.10 1.20 -36.06
C ASN A 492 20.97 2.68 -36.44
N TYR A 493 20.47 3.47 -35.51
CA TYR A 493 20.44 4.94 -35.54
C TYR A 493 20.30 5.49 -34.11
N LEU A 494 20.66 6.74 -33.92
CA LEU A 494 20.55 7.43 -32.64
C LEU A 494 19.63 8.66 -32.79
N THR A 495 18.82 8.93 -31.77
CA THR A 495 18.04 10.15 -31.73
C THR A 495 18.37 10.99 -30.50
N ASN A 496 18.59 12.29 -30.71
CA ASN A 496 18.64 13.30 -29.67
C ASN A 496 17.34 14.09 -29.70
N SER A 497 16.51 13.98 -28.68
CA SER A 497 15.23 14.66 -28.62
C SER A 497 15.18 15.61 -27.43
N MET A 498 14.85 16.87 -27.68
CA MET A 498 14.57 17.88 -26.67
C MET A 498 13.18 18.43 -26.89
N GLY A 499 12.40 18.55 -25.85
CA GLY A 499 11.04 19.05 -25.99
C GLY A 499 10.45 19.56 -24.71
N GLY A 500 9.29 20.16 -24.86
CA GLY A 500 8.49 20.63 -23.74
C GLY A 500 7.05 20.85 -24.16
N GLY A 501 6.17 20.81 -23.17
CA GLY A 501 4.75 20.90 -23.45
C GLY A 501 3.91 21.36 -22.29
N VAL A 502 2.67 21.63 -22.63
CA VAL A 502 1.60 21.98 -21.72
C VAL A 502 0.48 20.95 -21.89
N GLN A 503 0.01 20.42 -20.76
CA GLN A 503 -1.10 19.48 -20.73
C GLN A 503 -2.28 20.04 -19.95
N PHE A 504 -3.48 19.80 -20.43
CA PHE A 504 -4.74 20.09 -19.75
C PHE A 504 -5.52 18.80 -19.60
N GLY A 505 -6.15 18.61 -18.45
CA GLY A 505 -6.98 17.44 -18.18
C GLY A 505 -8.29 17.84 -17.50
N TYR A 506 -9.39 17.19 -17.87
CA TYR A 506 -10.68 17.38 -17.26
C TYR A 506 -11.32 16.05 -16.86
N PRO A 507 -11.68 15.84 -15.58
CA PRO A 507 -12.41 14.66 -15.13
C PRO A 507 -13.88 14.82 -15.50
N ILE A 508 -14.37 14.01 -16.45
CA ILE A 508 -15.80 13.97 -16.81
C ILE A 508 -16.61 13.29 -15.70
N THR A 509 -16.07 12.20 -15.18
CA THR A 509 -16.60 11.44 -14.05
C THR A 509 -15.43 10.96 -13.19
N ASP A 510 -15.72 10.33 -12.04
CA ASP A 510 -14.68 9.73 -11.18
C ASP A 510 -13.83 8.66 -11.90
N THR A 511 -14.36 8.07 -12.96
CA THR A 511 -13.70 7.00 -13.74
C THR A 511 -13.28 7.41 -15.15
N THR A 512 -13.67 8.61 -15.64
CA THR A 512 -13.45 9.02 -17.03
C THR A 512 -12.81 10.39 -17.10
N ARG A 513 -11.74 10.51 -17.88
CA ARG A 513 -11.00 11.77 -18.09
C ARG A 513 -10.76 12.02 -19.56
N ILE A 514 -10.69 13.29 -19.94
CA ILE A 514 -10.16 13.75 -21.21
C ILE A 514 -8.95 14.64 -20.97
N GLY A 515 -7.99 14.60 -21.89
CA GLY A 515 -6.79 15.41 -21.85
C GLY A 515 -6.49 16.02 -23.21
N LEU A 516 -5.85 17.18 -23.18
CA LEU A 516 -5.29 17.83 -24.35
C LEU A 516 -3.84 18.18 -24.03
N ASN A 517 -2.89 17.69 -24.83
CA ASN A 517 -1.47 17.98 -24.69
C ASN A 517 -0.99 18.72 -25.93
N LEU A 518 -0.19 19.76 -25.73
CA LEU A 518 0.47 20.52 -26.77
C LEU A 518 1.96 20.48 -26.48
N ASN A 519 2.74 19.87 -27.37
CA ASN A 519 4.18 19.65 -27.19
C ASN A 519 4.94 20.22 -28.39
N ILE A 520 6.09 20.80 -28.13
CA ILE A 520 7.08 21.19 -29.15
C ILE A 520 8.28 20.27 -28.93
N ASP A 521 8.67 19.56 -29.97
CA ASP A 521 9.77 18.60 -29.95
C ASP A 521 10.77 19.00 -31.07
N ASN A 522 12.04 19.07 -30.69
CA ASN A 522 13.17 19.09 -31.61
C ASN A 522 13.84 17.73 -31.57
N THR A 523 13.96 17.06 -32.68
CA THR A 523 14.59 15.75 -32.81
C THR A 523 15.69 15.78 -33.85
N ASP A 524 16.92 15.44 -33.45
CA ASP A 524 18.08 15.29 -34.31
C ASP A 524 18.42 13.80 -34.44
N ILE A 525 18.60 13.33 -35.65
CA ILE A 525 18.84 11.92 -35.98
C ILE A 525 20.25 11.72 -36.50
N ASP A 526 21.02 10.86 -35.81
CA ASP A 526 22.31 10.36 -36.31
C ASP A 526 22.10 8.96 -36.90
N PRO A 527 22.15 8.80 -38.24
CA PRO A 527 21.92 7.52 -38.88
C PRO A 527 23.12 6.55 -38.79
N GLY A 528 24.23 6.97 -38.17
CA GLY A 528 25.48 6.19 -38.18
C GLY A 528 26.16 6.14 -39.57
N SER A 529 27.15 5.25 -39.68
CA SER A 529 28.02 5.16 -40.88
C SER A 529 27.42 4.39 -42.07
N LEU A 530 26.46 3.50 -41.82
CA LEU A 530 25.81 2.64 -42.83
C LEU A 530 24.33 2.55 -42.56
N PRO A 531 23.54 3.61 -42.77
CA PRO A 531 22.10 3.56 -42.54
C PRO A 531 21.41 2.60 -43.51
N SER A 532 20.34 1.93 -43.04
CA SER A 532 19.48 1.15 -43.91
C SER A 532 18.87 2.04 -45.02
N ARG A 533 18.40 1.40 -46.08
CA ARG A 533 17.85 2.14 -47.23
C ARG A 533 16.63 2.98 -46.86
N GLU A 534 15.77 2.44 -46.01
CA GLU A 534 14.58 3.17 -45.53
C GLU A 534 14.95 4.43 -44.76
N ILE A 535 15.95 4.33 -43.88
CA ILE A 535 16.47 5.47 -43.10
C ILE A 535 17.14 6.49 -44.04
N ALA A 536 18.03 6.00 -44.91
CA ALA A 536 18.74 6.87 -45.83
C ALA A 536 17.80 7.61 -46.80
N ASP A 537 16.81 6.92 -47.34
CA ASP A 537 15.82 7.52 -48.25
C ASP A 537 14.90 8.52 -47.53
N PHE A 538 14.53 8.26 -46.27
CA PHE A 538 13.75 9.19 -45.48
C PHE A 538 14.56 10.46 -45.15
N LEU A 539 15.80 10.29 -44.67
CA LEU A 539 16.63 11.43 -44.30
C LEU A 539 17.08 12.25 -45.52
N ALA A 540 17.21 11.64 -46.71
CA ALA A 540 17.46 12.35 -47.94
C ALA A 540 16.29 13.21 -48.40
N SER A 541 15.05 12.82 -48.18
CA SER A 541 13.86 13.57 -48.53
C SER A 541 13.45 14.61 -47.48
N GLU A 542 13.51 14.28 -46.19
CA GLU A 542 12.97 15.09 -45.10
C GLU A 542 14.05 15.84 -44.29
N GLY A 543 15.30 15.37 -44.32
CA GLY A 543 16.40 15.94 -43.48
C GLY A 543 16.65 15.12 -42.21
N THR A 544 17.53 15.62 -41.32
CA THR A 544 17.98 14.92 -40.09
C THR A 544 17.51 15.59 -38.81
N VAL A 545 17.10 16.88 -38.87
CA VAL A 545 16.64 17.65 -37.72
C VAL A 545 15.21 18.11 -37.95
N PHE A 546 14.34 17.83 -36.98
CA PHE A 546 12.91 18.10 -37.11
C PHE A 546 12.36 18.88 -35.94
N ASP A 547 11.75 20.01 -36.20
CA ASP A 547 10.95 20.81 -35.28
C ASP A 547 9.47 20.48 -35.47
N VAL A 548 8.86 19.84 -34.49
CA VAL A 548 7.48 19.33 -34.59
C VAL A 548 6.63 19.87 -33.46
N LEU A 549 5.51 20.51 -33.79
CA LEU A 549 4.46 20.88 -32.86
C LEU A 549 3.37 19.80 -32.88
N LYS A 550 3.19 19.08 -31.77
CA LYS A 550 2.24 18.00 -31.62
C LYS A 550 1.03 18.42 -30.77
N ALA A 551 -0.17 18.22 -31.29
CA ALA A 551 -1.41 18.31 -30.54
C ALA A 551 -1.96 16.90 -30.30
N GLN A 552 -2.21 16.55 -29.05
CA GLN A 552 -2.64 15.21 -28.65
C GLN A 552 -3.92 15.30 -27.80
N ALA A 553 -4.96 14.58 -28.22
CA ALA A 553 -6.18 14.37 -27.44
C ALA A 553 -6.15 12.95 -26.82
N VAL A 554 -6.43 12.88 -25.52
CA VAL A 554 -6.46 11.61 -24.78
C VAL A 554 -7.84 11.47 -24.14
N TRP A 555 -8.43 10.29 -24.28
CA TRP A 555 -9.61 9.89 -23.53
C TRP A 555 -9.29 8.60 -22.76
N SER A 556 -9.52 8.61 -21.45
CA SER A 556 -9.28 7.44 -20.62
C SER A 556 -10.46 7.15 -19.70
N ARG A 557 -10.79 5.86 -19.56
CA ARG A 557 -11.78 5.34 -18.62
C ARG A 557 -11.21 4.18 -17.84
N MET A 558 -11.20 4.29 -16.50
CA MET A 558 -10.68 3.26 -15.62
C MET A 558 -11.71 2.86 -14.57
N THR A 559 -12.11 1.59 -14.57
CA THR A 559 -13.04 1.00 -13.61
C THR A 559 -12.41 -0.20 -12.87
N LEU A 560 -11.09 -0.35 -12.94
CA LEU A 560 -10.36 -1.45 -12.30
C LEU A 560 -10.48 -1.36 -10.77
N ASN A 561 -10.75 -2.50 -10.14
CA ASN A 561 -10.91 -2.59 -8.68
C ASN A 561 -9.60 -2.41 -7.89
N ARG A 562 -8.44 -2.49 -8.55
CA ARG A 562 -7.10 -2.31 -7.94
C ARG A 562 -6.14 -1.77 -8.99
N GLY A 563 -5.17 -0.97 -8.55
CA GLY A 563 -4.08 -0.48 -9.41
C GLY A 563 -3.12 -1.60 -9.81
N MET A 564 -2.72 -2.43 -8.82
CA MET A 564 -1.90 -3.62 -9.04
C MET A 564 -2.74 -4.89 -8.93
N PHE A 565 -2.48 -5.83 -9.85
CA PHE A 565 -3.18 -7.13 -9.92
C PHE A 565 -4.71 -7.01 -9.92
N PRO A 566 -5.31 -6.23 -10.83
CA PRO A 566 -6.75 -6.13 -10.94
C PRO A 566 -7.37 -7.50 -11.21
N THR A 567 -8.56 -7.71 -10.64
CA THR A 567 -9.35 -8.94 -10.82
C THR A 567 -10.73 -8.67 -11.39
N TYR A 568 -11.14 -7.40 -11.46
CA TYR A 568 -12.43 -6.97 -11.99
C TYR A 568 -12.33 -5.54 -12.56
N GLY A 569 -13.13 -5.30 -13.61
CA GLY A 569 -13.25 -3.99 -14.25
C GLY A 569 -12.48 -3.88 -15.56
N SER A 570 -12.40 -2.66 -16.07
CA SER A 570 -11.73 -2.35 -17.35
C SER A 570 -10.95 -1.04 -17.29
N SER A 571 -9.92 -0.93 -18.15
CA SER A 571 -9.26 0.33 -18.51
C SER A 571 -9.29 0.44 -20.03
N THR A 572 -9.76 1.57 -20.51
CA THR A 572 -9.76 1.89 -21.95
C THR A 572 -9.08 3.25 -22.11
N ASP A 573 -8.05 3.29 -22.93
CA ASP A 573 -7.30 4.50 -23.25
C ASP A 573 -7.28 4.70 -24.77
N VAL A 574 -7.64 5.89 -25.21
CA VAL A 574 -7.63 6.32 -26.63
C VAL A 574 -6.79 7.57 -26.73
N MET A 575 -5.79 7.54 -27.57
CA MET A 575 -4.94 8.68 -27.87
C MET A 575 -5.01 8.98 -29.37
N LEU A 576 -5.24 10.25 -29.69
CA LEU A 576 -5.18 10.78 -31.05
C LEU A 576 -4.17 11.93 -31.05
N GLN A 577 -3.13 11.82 -31.84
CA GLN A 577 -2.09 12.84 -32.01
C GLN A 577 -2.09 13.33 -33.46
N LEU A 578 -1.89 14.60 -33.61
CA LEU A 578 -1.72 15.25 -34.91
C LEU A 578 -0.56 16.25 -34.81
N THR A 579 0.33 16.25 -35.77
CA THR A 579 1.30 17.34 -35.90
C THR A 579 0.60 18.58 -36.49
N VAL A 580 0.91 19.75 -35.96
CA VAL A 580 0.23 20.99 -36.39
C VAL A 580 0.85 21.49 -37.68
N PRO A 581 0.07 22.00 -38.64
CA PRO A 581 0.60 22.60 -39.88
C PRO A 581 1.67 23.67 -39.60
N GLY A 582 2.80 23.58 -40.30
CA GLY A 582 3.99 24.38 -40.05
C GLY A 582 5.10 23.67 -39.26
N SER A 583 4.86 22.42 -38.83
CA SER A 583 5.89 21.49 -38.38
C SER A 583 6.67 20.96 -39.59
N ASP A 584 7.93 20.56 -39.38
CA ASP A 584 8.76 19.95 -40.44
C ASP A 584 8.19 18.63 -40.95
N LEU A 585 7.50 17.89 -40.09
CA LEU A 585 6.84 16.61 -40.42
C LEU A 585 5.33 16.69 -40.19
N SER A 586 4.56 16.17 -41.13
CA SER A 586 3.10 16.16 -41.11
C SER A 586 2.58 14.72 -40.99
N TYR A 587 2.21 14.30 -39.79
CA TYR A 587 1.68 12.95 -39.52
C TYR A 587 0.65 12.98 -38.40
N TYR A 588 -0.14 11.89 -38.33
CA TYR A 588 -1.06 11.64 -37.24
C TYR A 588 -0.85 10.26 -36.68
N LYS A 589 -1.12 10.08 -35.38
CA LYS A 589 -0.99 8.82 -34.64
C LYS A 589 -2.26 8.55 -33.87
N ALA A 590 -2.79 7.35 -33.96
CA ALA A 590 -3.92 6.87 -33.18
C ALA A 590 -3.48 5.64 -32.40
N ASP A 591 -3.78 5.59 -31.11
CA ASP A 591 -3.45 4.48 -30.21
C ASP A 591 -4.67 4.15 -29.36
N PHE A 592 -5.02 2.87 -29.32
CA PHE A 592 -6.13 2.33 -28.53
C PHE A 592 -5.63 1.20 -27.65
N LYS A 593 -5.76 1.35 -26.33
CA LYS A 593 -5.39 0.34 -25.35
C LYS A 593 -6.59 -0.10 -24.55
N GLN A 594 -6.78 -1.40 -24.42
CA GLN A 594 -7.87 -2.00 -23.66
C GLN A 594 -7.34 -3.02 -22.66
N LYS A 595 -7.73 -2.88 -21.39
CA LYS A 595 -7.56 -3.92 -20.36
C LYS A 595 -8.93 -4.29 -19.80
N PHE A 596 -9.16 -5.58 -19.59
CA PHE A 596 -10.43 -6.09 -19.09
C PHE A 596 -10.17 -7.29 -18.16
N TYR A 597 -10.82 -7.33 -17.00
CA TYR A 597 -10.71 -8.42 -16.02
C TYR A 597 -12.08 -8.80 -15.50
N ARG A 598 -12.36 -10.11 -15.45
CA ARG A 598 -13.61 -10.65 -14.92
C ARG A 598 -13.40 -11.98 -14.20
N PRO A 599 -13.85 -12.12 -12.93
CA PRO A 599 -13.88 -13.41 -12.23
C PRO A 599 -14.83 -14.39 -12.95
N LEU A 600 -14.40 -15.64 -13.07
CA LEU A 600 -15.19 -16.69 -13.76
C LEU A 600 -16.19 -17.40 -12.85
N GLY A 601 -16.19 -17.07 -11.53
CA GLY A 601 -17.14 -17.60 -10.55
C GLY A 601 -16.84 -19.02 -10.05
N PHE A 602 -15.81 -19.69 -10.56
CA PHE A 602 -15.36 -21.01 -10.11
C PHE A 602 -13.85 -21.05 -9.95
N ALA A 603 -13.36 -21.87 -9.03
CA ALA A 603 -11.92 -22.12 -8.75
C ALA A 603 -11.07 -20.86 -8.54
N ASN A 604 -11.67 -19.73 -8.13
CA ASN A 604 -10.99 -18.42 -7.98
C ASN A 604 -10.22 -17.97 -9.23
N LEU A 605 -10.70 -18.38 -10.43
CA LEU A 605 -10.12 -18.01 -11.71
C LEU A 605 -10.60 -16.63 -12.15
N VAL A 606 -9.69 -15.84 -12.74
CA VAL A 606 -10.01 -14.55 -13.36
C VAL A 606 -9.58 -14.58 -14.82
N PHE A 607 -10.50 -14.23 -15.70
CA PHE A 607 -10.20 -13.98 -17.11
C PHE A 607 -9.66 -12.56 -17.24
N GLY A 608 -8.55 -12.39 -17.96
CA GLY A 608 -7.94 -11.11 -18.32
C GLY A 608 -7.77 -10.99 -19.83
N PHE A 609 -7.94 -9.80 -20.34
CA PHE A 609 -7.61 -9.42 -21.70
C PHE A 609 -6.84 -8.09 -21.67
N ASN A 610 -5.72 -8.02 -22.37
CA ASN A 610 -5.00 -6.79 -22.69
C ASN A 610 -4.85 -6.72 -24.19
N GLY A 611 -5.11 -5.56 -24.79
CA GLY A 611 -4.95 -5.38 -26.25
C GLY A 611 -4.53 -3.95 -26.57
N GLU A 612 -3.77 -3.81 -27.63
CA GLU A 612 -3.30 -2.55 -28.18
C GLU A 612 -3.47 -2.53 -29.71
N LEU A 613 -3.99 -1.42 -30.24
CA LEU A 613 -4.09 -1.12 -31.65
C LEU A 613 -3.46 0.24 -31.90
N GLY A 614 -2.52 0.32 -32.80
CA GLY A 614 -1.82 1.56 -33.12
C GLY A 614 -1.77 1.81 -34.64
N TYR A 615 -1.91 3.06 -35.05
CA TYR A 615 -1.78 3.45 -36.45
C TYR A 615 -1.13 4.83 -36.59
N ILE A 616 -0.18 4.93 -37.53
CA ILE A 616 0.46 6.19 -37.93
C ILE A 616 0.22 6.39 -39.44
N GLY A 617 -0.22 7.58 -39.82
CA GLY A 617 -0.36 7.96 -41.21
C GLY A 617 0.18 9.35 -41.41
N THR A 618 0.53 9.67 -42.66
CA THR A 618 1.08 10.99 -43.06
C THR A 618 0.02 11.81 -43.75
N TYR A 619 0.26 13.12 -43.84
CA TYR A 619 -0.54 14.05 -44.59
C TYR A 619 0.32 15.24 -45.07
N GLY A 620 -0.20 16.06 -45.96
CA GLY A 620 0.52 17.22 -46.49
C GLY A 620 1.72 16.83 -47.35
N ASP A 621 2.87 17.46 -47.06
CA ASP A 621 4.10 17.26 -47.84
C ASP A 621 4.97 16.09 -47.36
N THR A 622 4.67 15.48 -46.21
CA THR A 622 5.39 14.31 -45.71
C THR A 622 4.86 13.03 -46.36
N GLU A 623 5.68 12.43 -47.21
CA GLU A 623 5.26 11.28 -48.00
C GLU A 623 5.41 9.95 -47.24
N LYS A 624 6.44 9.83 -46.35
CA LYS A 624 6.78 8.60 -45.64
C LYS A 624 6.56 8.76 -44.17
N THR A 625 6.08 7.70 -43.52
CA THR A 625 5.95 7.68 -42.05
C THR A 625 7.34 7.84 -41.40
N PRO A 626 7.50 8.74 -40.42
CA PRO A 626 8.74 8.89 -39.68
C PRO A 626 9.09 7.57 -38.94
N PHE A 627 10.17 6.93 -39.38
CA PHE A 627 10.55 5.61 -38.85
C PHE A 627 10.83 5.61 -37.34
N PHE A 628 11.29 6.72 -36.79
CA PHE A 628 11.55 6.87 -35.35
C PHE A 628 10.25 7.05 -34.50
N GLU A 629 9.10 7.19 -35.13
CA GLU A 629 7.77 7.17 -34.48
C GLU A 629 7.07 5.82 -34.61
N ASN A 630 7.64 4.87 -35.35
CA ASN A 630 7.09 3.54 -35.59
C ASN A 630 6.78 2.79 -34.29
N PHE A 631 5.80 1.90 -34.37
CA PHE A 631 5.53 0.91 -33.33
C PHE A 631 6.50 -0.26 -33.46
N TYR A 632 6.74 -0.90 -32.30
CA TYR A 632 7.55 -2.11 -32.18
C TYR A 632 6.79 -3.17 -31.40
N SER A 633 7.07 -4.46 -31.63
CA SER A 633 6.41 -5.58 -31.01
C SER A 633 7.40 -6.69 -30.62
N GLY A 634 6.99 -7.54 -29.67
CA GLY A 634 7.81 -8.59 -29.04
C GLY A 634 8.28 -8.21 -27.66
N GLY A 635 8.57 -9.21 -26.83
CA GLY A 635 9.11 -9.07 -25.48
C GLY A 635 8.10 -9.26 -24.35
N PRO A 636 8.57 -9.16 -23.11
CA PRO A 636 7.79 -9.48 -21.89
C PRO A 636 6.52 -8.66 -21.70
N ARG A 637 6.42 -7.47 -22.33
CA ARG A 637 5.29 -6.55 -22.20
C ARG A 637 4.33 -6.57 -23.38
N SER A 638 4.73 -7.24 -24.47
CA SER A 638 4.03 -7.34 -25.74
C SER A 638 3.71 -8.82 -26.01
N ILE A 639 4.38 -9.45 -26.94
CA ILE A 639 4.24 -10.87 -27.28
C ILE A 639 5.40 -11.64 -26.66
N ARG A 640 5.13 -12.32 -25.53
CA ARG A 640 6.14 -13.11 -24.82
C ARG A 640 6.59 -14.30 -25.67
N GLY A 641 7.82 -14.74 -25.47
CA GLY A 641 8.43 -15.80 -26.29
C GLY A 641 9.24 -15.28 -27.47
N PHE A 642 9.17 -13.97 -27.74
CA PHE A 642 10.02 -13.28 -28.69
C PHE A 642 10.86 -12.25 -27.95
N GLU A 643 12.08 -11.98 -28.44
CA GLU A 643 12.90 -10.90 -27.92
C GLU A 643 12.21 -9.54 -28.13
N SER A 644 12.50 -8.60 -27.26
CA SER A 644 11.88 -7.27 -27.30
C SER A 644 12.18 -6.54 -28.58
N ASN A 645 11.14 -5.96 -29.20
CA ASN A 645 11.17 -5.14 -30.41
C ASN A 645 11.64 -5.88 -31.67
N THR A 646 11.67 -7.19 -31.68
CA THR A 646 12.23 -7.96 -32.82
C THR A 646 11.20 -8.47 -33.80
N LEU A 647 9.93 -8.09 -33.68
CA LEU A 647 8.88 -8.47 -34.60
C LEU A 647 8.60 -7.37 -35.65
N GLY A 648 8.03 -7.78 -36.79
CA GLY A 648 7.57 -6.87 -37.83
C GLY A 648 8.57 -6.59 -38.95
N PRO A 649 8.39 -5.51 -39.72
CA PRO A 649 9.21 -5.16 -40.88
C PRO A 649 10.69 -5.03 -40.56
N ARG A 650 11.50 -5.50 -41.49
CA ARG A 650 12.98 -5.47 -41.40
C ARG A 650 13.54 -4.44 -42.34
N VAL A 651 14.71 -3.94 -41.99
CA VAL A 651 15.42 -3.00 -42.85
C VAL A 651 15.93 -3.68 -44.13
N THR A 652 15.95 -2.93 -45.21
CA THR A 652 16.74 -3.27 -46.38
C THR A 652 18.18 -2.80 -46.14
N PRO A 653 19.19 -3.66 -46.34
CA PRO A 653 20.56 -3.27 -46.07
C PRO A 653 20.99 -1.98 -46.77
N ALA A 654 22.03 -1.34 -46.23
CA ALA A 654 22.56 -0.07 -46.70
C ALA A 654 22.66 0.02 -48.22
N PRO A 655 22.59 1.19 -48.84
CA PRO A 655 22.35 1.39 -50.24
C PRO A 655 23.11 0.38 -51.12
N CYS A 656 22.32 -0.37 -51.87
CA CYS A 656 22.75 -1.56 -52.55
C CYS A 656 21.99 -1.69 -53.87
N TYR A 657 22.69 -1.84 -55.00
CA TYR A 657 22.04 -2.00 -56.28
C TYR A 657 21.54 -3.44 -56.53
N GLU A 658 22.30 -4.42 -56.02
CA GLU A 658 21.89 -5.82 -56.09
C GLU A 658 22.22 -6.49 -54.74
N PHE A 659 21.20 -6.91 -54.06
CA PHE A 659 21.32 -7.59 -52.77
C PHE A 659 21.04 -9.09 -52.96
N ASP A 660 22.02 -9.91 -52.55
CA ASP A 660 21.83 -11.36 -52.47
C ASP A 660 21.29 -11.72 -51.09
N ALA A 661 19.97 -11.98 -51.00
CA ALA A 661 19.29 -12.35 -49.74
C ALA A 661 19.85 -13.65 -49.11
N LYS A 662 20.56 -14.50 -49.86
CA LYS A 662 21.15 -15.74 -49.33
C LYS A 662 22.51 -15.55 -48.69
N THR A 663 23.34 -14.69 -49.25
CA THR A 663 24.71 -14.44 -48.78
C THR A 663 24.78 -13.19 -47.91
N GLY A 664 23.81 -12.27 -47.92
CA GLY A 664 23.87 -10.97 -47.29
C GLY A 664 24.84 -10.01 -47.95
N GLU A 665 25.35 -10.35 -49.11
CA GLU A 665 26.29 -9.52 -49.88
C GLU A 665 25.55 -8.45 -50.65
N CYS A 666 26.05 -7.24 -50.54
CA CYS A 666 25.53 -6.09 -51.24
C CYS A 666 26.67 -5.24 -51.77
N PRO A 667 26.79 -5.09 -53.09
CA PRO A 667 27.79 -4.17 -53.62
C PRO A 667 27.40 -2.73 -53.22
N LEU A 668 28.20 -2.12 -52.36
CA LEU A 668 28.09 -0.71 -52.00
C LEU A 668 28.70 0.11 -53.13
N ILE A 669 27.93 1.06 -53.66
CA ILE A 669 28.43 2.00 -54.65
C ILE A 669 28.89 3.24 -53.88
N ILE A 670 30.15 3.56 -54.01
CA ILE A 670 30.77 4.75 -53.44
C ILE A 670 30.93 5.75 -54.56
N ASP A 671 30.32 6.90 -54.42
CA ASP A 671 30.44 8.08 -55.24
C ASP A 671 31.05 9.19 -54.34
N THR A 672 32.39 9.35 -54.40
CA THR A 672 33.12 10.24 -53.50
C THR A 672 33.14 11.69 -53.97
N ASP A 673 32.89 11.92 -55.26
CA ASP A 673 32.84 13.25 -55.88
C ASP A 673 31.43 13.75 -56.20
N PHE A 674 30.41 12.96 -55.90
CA PHE A 674 28.98 13.27 -56.07
C PHE A 674 28.58 13.67 -57.50
N ASP A 675 29.30 13.09 -58.51
CA ASP A 675 29.00 13.35 -59.92
C ASP A 675 27.88 12.43 -60.49
N GLY A 676 27.37 11.51 -59.67
CA GLY A 676 26.31 10.56 -59.99
C GLY A 676 26.90 9.31 -60.74
N ILE A 677 28.21 9.18 -60.84
CA ILE A 677 28.94 8.04 -61.46
C ILE A 677 29.66 7.32 -60.33
N PRO A 678 29.38 6.03 -60.11
CA PRO A 678 30.04 5.32 -59.02
C PRO A 678 31.56 5.20 -59.21
N ASP A 679 32.35 5.62 -58.22
CA ASP A 679 33.80 5.44 -58.20
C ASP A 679 34.17 3.98 -57.90
N SER A 680 33.44 3.31 -57.05
CA SER A 680 33.71 1.93 -56.67
C SER A 680 32.47 1.21 -56.16
N ILE A 681 32.49 -0.10 -56.33
CA ILE A 681 31.49 -1.00 -55.73
C ILE A 681 32.19 -1.70 -54.57
N ALA A 682 31.73 -1.50 -53.35
CA ALA A 682 32.22 -2.20 -52.17
C ALA A 682 31.12 -3.12 -51.64
N GLN A 683 31.51 -4.26 -51.11
CA GLN A 683 30.57 -5.16 -50.40
C GLN A 683 30.23 -4.56 -49.03
N ASN A 684 28.93 -4.58 -48.67
CA ASN A 684 28.51 -4.26 -47.31
C ASN A 684 28.77 -5.47 -46.40
N PRO A 685 29.79 -5.44 -45.51
CA PRO A 685 30.16 -6.57 -44.68
C PRO A 685 29.08 -6.89 -43.60
N TYR A 686 28.16 -5.98 -43.37
CA TYR A 686 27.08 -6.09 -42.38
C TYR A 686 25.71 -6.36 -42.98
N GLY A 687 25.62 -6.53 -44.30
CA GLY A 687 24.30 -6.62 -44.99
C GLY A 687 23.43 -7.79 -44.48
N TYR A 688 23.98 -8.95 -44.20
CA TYR A 688 23.24 -10.07 -43.64
C TYR A 688 22.76 -9.80 -42.19
N GLN A 689 23.53 -9.09 -41.41
CA GLN A 689 23.14 -8.69 -40.06
C GLN A 689 22.01 -7.64 -40.09
N GLN A 690 22.14 -6.65 -40.96
CA GLN A 690 21.12 -5.61 -41.14
C GLN A 690 19.76 -6.19 -41.56
N LEU A 691 19.72 -7.27 -42.37
CA LEU A 691 18.44 -7.93 -42.72
C LEU A 691 17.63 -8.42 -41.51
N ARG A 692 18.29 -8.61 -40.40
CA ARG A 692 17.64 -9.07 -39.17
C ARG A 692 17.12 -7.92 -38.30
N ASP A 693 17.57 -6.69 -38.59
CA ASP A 693 17.23 -5.55 -37.75
C ASP A 693 15.80 -5.08 -38.07
N PRO A 694 14.92 -5.02 -37.08
CA PRO A 694 13.57 -4.48 -37.26
C PRO A 694 13.62 -2.95 -37.44
N ILE A 695 12.74 -2.42 -38.24
CA ILE A 695 12.52 -0.98 -38.37
C ILE A 695 11.20 -0.55 -37.72
N GLY A 696 10.44 -1.53 -37.20
CA GLY A 696 9.07 -1.30 -36.76
C GLY A 696 8.09 -1.08 -37.91
N GLY A 697 6.92 -0.64 -37.60
CA GLY A 697 5.89 -0.38 -38.58
C GLY A 697 4.89 0.66 -38.14
N ASN A 698 4.08 1.14 -39.06
CA ASN A 698 3.08 2.17 -38.80
C ASN A 698 1.72 1.61 -38.36
N PHE A 699 1.55 0.28 -38.30
CA PHE A 699 0.31 -0.37 -37.87
C PHE A 699 0.60 -1.49 -36.89
N LEU A 700 0.09 -1.37 -35.67
CA LEU A 700 0.27 -2.33 -34.56
C LEU A 700 -1.04 -3.00 -34.21
N ILE A 701 -1.00 -4.32 -34.06
CA ILE A 701 -2.07 -5.12 -33.45
C ILE A 701 -1.46 -6.07 -32.43
N GLU A 702 -1.81 -5.93 -31.17
CA GLU A 702 -1.36 -6.83 -30.11
C GLU A 702 -2.50 -7.22 -29.18
N GLY A 703 -2.44 -8.41 -28.65
CA GLY A 703 -3.37 -8.88 -27.65
C GLY A 703 -2.82 -10.00 -26.77
N SER A 704 -3.28 -10.04 -25.53
CA SER A 704 -2.98 -11.09 -24.55
C SER A 704 -4.26 -11.55 -23.88
N LEU A 705 -4.60 -12.81 -24.05
CA LEU A 705 -5.64 -13.49 -23.29
C LEU A 705 -5.00 -14.18 -22.09
N GLN A 706 -5.51 -13.91 -20.91
CA GLN A 706 -4.92 -14.38 -19.66
C GLN A 706 -5.93 -15.13 -18.80
N LEU A 707 -5.53 -16.26 -18.27
CA LEU A 707 -6.25 -16.96 -17.23
C LEU A 707 -5.41 -16.86 -15.95
N ILE A 708 -5.89 -16.02 -15.01
CA ILE A 708 -5.23 -15.79 -13.74
C ILE A 708 -5.74 -16.80 -12.73
N PHE A 709 -4.83 -17.47 -12.03
CA PHE A 709 -5.13 -18.51 -11.05
C PHE A 709 -4.30 -18.37 -9.79
N LYS A 710 -4.76 -18.99 -8.71
CA LYS A 710 -4.00 -19.07 -7.47
C LYS A 710 -3.07 -20.27 -7.48
N LEU A 711 -1.80 -20.05 -7.10
CA LEU A 711 -0.86 -21.16 -6.93
C LEU A 711 -1.29 -22.01 -5.73
N PRO A 712 -1.41 -23.33 -5.89
CA PRO A 712 -1.60 -24.21 -4.75
C PRO A 712 -0.42 -24.09 -3.79
N MET A 713 -0.66 -24.22 -2.48
CA MET A 713 0.35 -24.17 -1.41
C MET A 713 0.78 -22.77 -0.95
N ILE A 714 0.41 -21.68 -1.62
CA ILE A 714 0.69 -20.30 -1.20
C ILE A 714 -0.64 -19.66 -0.79
N GLU A 715 -0.84 -19.42 0.49
CA GLU A 715 -2.11 -18.89 1.01
C GLU A 715 -2.24 -17.37 0.79
N ASP A 716 -1.19 -16.61 1.11
CA ASP A 716 -1.18 -15.15 0.88
C ASP A 716 -0.54 -14.83 -0.48
N GLN A 717 -1.38 -14.58 -1.47
CA GLN A 717 -0.99 -14.24 -2.84
C GLN A 717 -1.30 -12.78 -3.19
N ARG A 718 -1.44 -11.89 -2.19
CA ARG A 718 -1.70 -10.46 -2.45
C ARG A 718 -0.55 -9.78 -3.19
N SER A 719 0.68 -10.28 -2.99
CA SER A 719 1.89 -9.80 -3.66
C SER A 719 2.27 -10.60 -4.92
N MET A 720 1.46 -11.60 -5.33
CA MET A 720 1.82 -12.50 -6.42
C MET A 720 0.66 -12.70 -7.39
N ARG A 721 0.97 -12.78 -8.68
CA ARG A 721 0.04 -13.12 -9.76
C ARG A 721 0.61 -14.23 -10.64
N SER A 722 -0.13 -15.31 -10.81
CA SER A 722 0.19 -16.36 -11.76
C SER A 722 -0.83 -16.40 -12.90
N THR A 723 -0.35 -16.60 -14.11
CA THR A 723 -1.15 -16.55 -15.34
C THR A 723 -0.79 -17.67 -16.28
N PHE A 724 -1.81 -18.25 -16.89
CA PHE A 724 -1.70 -18.82 -18.24
C PHE A 724 -2.01 -17.73 -19.25
N PHE A 725 -1.29 -17.68 -20.35
CA PHE A 725 -1.52 -16.67 -21.36
C PHE A 725 -1.43 -17.21 -22.77
N VAL A 726 -2.13 -16.53 -23.67
CA VAL A 726 -2.00 -16.64 -25.11
C VAL A 726 -1.80 -15.22 -25.61
N ASP A 727 -0.61 -14.92 -26.11
CA ASP A 727 -0.29 -13.64 -26.71
C ASP A 727 -0.38 -13.78 -28.24
N PHE A 728 -0.82 -12.73 -28.90
CA PHE A 728 -0.93 -12.67 -30.36
C PHE A 728 -0.75 -11.24 -30.85
N GLY A 729 -0.20 -11.10 -32.02
CA GLY A 729 -0.02 -9.79 -32.62
C GLY A 729 1.14 -9.74 -33.59
N ASN A 730 1.37 -8.58 -34.12
CA ASN A 730 2.55 -8.17 -34.88
C ASN A 730 2.48 -6.65 -35.14
N VAL A 731 3.57 -6.12 -35.64
CA VAL A 731 3.60 -4.79 -36.22
C VAL A 731 3.76 -4.91 -37.75
N PHE A 732 3.08 -4.04 -38.49
CA PHE A 732 2.96 -4.09 -39.93
C PHE A 732 3.32 -2.75 -40.54
N SER A 733 3.65 -2.75 -41.84
CA SER A 733 3.71 -1.55 -42.68
C SER A 733 2.52 -1.52 -43.64
N THR A 734 1.82 -0.39 -43.73
CA THR A 734 0.74 -0.17 -44.70
C THR A 734 1.24 0.48 -46.00
N ASP A 735 2.53 0.79 -46.11
CA ASP A 735 3.15 1.42 -47.25
C ASP A 735 4.49 0.74 -47.57
N CYS A 736 4.40 -0.45 -48.15
CA CYS A 736 5.57 -1.22 -48.58
C CYS A 736 6.11 -0.71 -49.92
N GLN A 737 7.38 -0.30 -49.93
CA GLN A 737 8.06 0.14 -51.14
C GLN A 737 8.58 -1.06 -51.94
N SER A 738 8.63 -0.94 -53.23
CA SER A 738 8.99 -2.06 -54.13
C SER A 738 10.43 -2.60 -53.93
N TYR A 739 11.29 -1.82 -53.31
CA TYR A 739 12.68 -2.20 -53.03
C TYR A 739 12.84 -2.89 -51.66
N GLN A 740 11.82 -2.86 -50.79
CA GLN A 740 11.89 -3.45 -49.48
C GLN A 740 11.82 -4.99 -49.56
N ILE A 741 12.75 -5.65 -48.91
CA ILE A 741 12.88 -7.11 -48.97
C ILE A 741 11.93 -7.80 -47.99
N ASN A 742 11.79 -7.26 -46.76
CA ASN A 742 11.05 -7.83 -45.65
C ASN A 742 10.05 -6.81 -45.09
N CYS A 743 9.19 -6.26 -45.94
CA CYS A 743 8.09 -5.41 -45.52
C CYS A 743 6.87 -6.32 -45.31
N TYR A 744 6.39 -6.37 -44.07
CA TYR A 744 5.22 -7.14 -43.67
C TYR A 744 3.97 -6.27 -43.81
N GLU A 745 3.19 -6.51 -44.88
CA GLU A 745 1.85 -5.94 -44.98
C GLU A 745 0.89 -6.63 -43.98
N ALA A 746 -0.17 -5.92 -43.57
CA ALA A 746 -1.14 -6.44 -42.62
C ALA A 746 -1.84 -7.71 -43.16
N SER A 747 -1.49 -8.86 -42.61
CA SER A 747 -2.03 -10.17 -42.99
C SER A 747 -2.17 -11.06 -41.76
N PHE A 748 -3.17 -11.90 -41.73
CA PHE A 748 -3.31 -12.91 -40.66
C PHE A 748 -2.21 -13.97 -40.72
N ASP A 749 -1.61 -14.20 -41.87
CA ASP A 749 -0.51 -15.17 -42.04
C ASP A 749 0.78 -14.69 -41.34
N GLU A 750 0.94 -13.39 -41.20
CA GLU A 750 2.08 -12.74 -40.52
C GLU A 750 1.85 -12.49 -39.00
N MET A 751 0.67 -12.87 -38.50
CA MET A 751 0.40 -12.78 -37.06
C MET A 751 1.29 -13.76 -36.28
N LYS A 752 1.93 -13.30 -35.24
CA LYS A 752 2.74 -14.09 -34.30
C LYS A 752 1.91 -14.47 -33.10
N TYR A 753 2.20 -15.64 -32.54
CA TYR A 753 1.48 -16.17 -31.39
C TYR A 753 2.46 -16.73 -30.38
N SER A 754 2.09 -16.69 -29.11
CA SER A 754 2.78 -17.47 -28.08
C SER A 754 1.81 -17.97 -27.02
N VAL A 755 2.14 -19.12 -26.43
CA VAL A 755 1.39 -19.72 -25.33
C VAL A 755 2.35 -19.99 -24.20
N GLY A 756 1.98 -19.59 -22.96
CA GLY A 756 2.89 -19.76 -21.85
C GLY A 756 2.28 -19.60 -20.48
N VAL A 757 3.17 -19.64 -19.49
CA VAL A 757 2.87 -19.41 -18.09
C VAL A 757 3.76 -18.28 -17.57
N GLY A 758 3.19 -17.46 -16.70
CA GLY A 758 3.92 -16.35 -16.10
C GLY A 758 3.63 -16.20 -14.61
N VAL A 759 4.61 -15.71 -13.88
CA VAL A 759 4.47 -15.35 -12.48
C VAL A 759 5.08 -13.96 -12.28
N THR A 760 4.29 -13.05 -11.71
CA THR A 760 4.77 -11.75 -11.26
C THR A 760 4.68 -11.69 -9.74
N TRP A 761 5.77 -11.35 -9.08
CA TRP A 761 5.88 -11.28 -7.64
C TRP A 761 6.41 -9.91 -7.21
N ILE A 762 5.67 -9.23 -6.33
CA ILE A 762 6.09 -7.95 -5.72
C ILE A 762 6.99 -8.25 -4.53
N THR A 763 8.25 -7.93 -4.67
CA THR A 763 9.26 -8.11 -3.62
C THR A 763 9.65 -6.76 -2.99
N GLY A 764 10.44 -6.78 -1.92
CA GLY A 764 11.02 -5.58 -1.33
C GLY A 764 11.98 -4.81 -2.28
N PHE A 765 12.43 -5.45 -3.36
CA PHE A 765 13.29 -4.84 -4.40
C PHE A 765 12.48 -4.39 -5.63
N GLY A 766 11.14 -4.49 -5.58
CA GLY A 766 10.26 -4.20 -6.70
C GLY A 766 9.62 -5.45 -7.31
N PRO A 767 8.81 -5.27 -8.38
CA PRO A 767 8.18 -6.38 -9.07
C PRO A 767 9.24 -7.23 -9.81
N MET A 768 9.10 -8.54 -9.69
CA MET A 768 9.88 -9.54 -10.44
C MET A 768 8.90 -10.33 -11.30
N SER A 769 9.17 -10.43 -12.60
CA SER A 769 8.33 -11.19 -13.52
C SER A 769 9.14 -12.27 -14.19
N PHE A 770 8.57 -13.46 -14.24
CA PHE A 770 9.09 -14.63 -14.92
C PHE A 770 8.05 -15.13 -15.91
N SER A 771 8.41 -15.41 -17.11
CA SER A 771 7.55 -16.09 -18.08
C SER A 771 8.31 -17.20 -18.81
N PHE A 772 7.60 -18.28 -19.04
CA PHE A 772 8.02 -19.35 -19.91
C PHE A 772 6.96 -19.53 -21.00
N SER A 773 7.36 -19.40 -22.26
CA SER A 773 6.45 -19.37 -23.39
C SER A 773 7.03 -20.06 -24.61
N GLN A 774 6.14 -20.68 -25.36
CA GLN A 774 6.42 -21.29 -26.65
C GLN A 774 5.90 -20.37 -27.76
N PRO A 775 6.77 -19.80 -28.59
CA PRO A 775 6.37 -19.01 -29.75
C PRO A 775 5.90 -19.91 -30.88
N PHE A 776 5.04 -19.35 -31.74
CA PHE A 776 4.50 -20.00 -32.94
C PHE A 776 4.47 -19.01 -34.09
N ASN A 777 4.55 -19.53 -35.31
CA ASN A 777 4.57 -18.73 -36.54
C ASN A 777 5.78 -17.78 -36.62
N ASP A 778 6.90 -18.21 -36.08
CA ASP A 778 8.16 -17.49 -36.14
C ASP A 778 8.75 -17.54 -37.56
N GLY A 779 9.19 -16.41 -38.06
CA GLY A 779 9.92 -16.27 -39.33
C GLY A 779 11.43 -16.49 -39.16
N ILE A 780 12.16 -16.66 -40.24
CA ILE A 780 13.62 -16.92 -40.23
C ILE A 780 14.45 -15.81 -39.61
N TYR A 781 13.90 -14.60 -39.48
CA TYR A 781 14.57 -13.44 -38.89
C TYR A 781 14.02 -13.09 -37.50
N ASP A 782 12.96 -13.76 -37.05
CA ASP A 782 12.42 -13.52 -35.71
C ASP A 782 13.34 -14.12 -34.66
N ARG A 783 13.56 -13.38 -33.58
CA ARG A 783 14.36 -13.82 -32.45
C ARG A 783 13.44 -14.31 -31.36
N THR A 784 13.59 -15.60 -30.99
CA THR A 784 12.73 -16.22 -29.97
C THR A 784 13.49 -16.30 -28.65
N GLU A 785 12.76 -16.04 -27.53
CA GLU A 785 13.26 -16.12 -26.18
C GLU A 785 12.19 -16.79 -25.28
N GLU A 786 12.31 -18.13 -25.14
CA GLU A 786 11.30 -18.92 -24.42
C GLU A 786 11.19 -18.58 -22.93
N PHE A 787 12.30 -18.20 -22.28
CA PHE A 787 12.34 -17.79 -20.87
C PHE A 787 12.67 -16.32 -20.77
N GLN A 788 11.79 -15.54 -20.17
CA GLN A 788 11.98 -14.10 -19.97
C GLN A 788 11.89 -13.74 -18.48
N PHE A 789 12.79 -12.88 -18.06
CA PHE A 789 12.91 -12.43 -16.68
C PHE A 789 13.11 -10.92 -16.61
N THR A 790 12.31 -10.27 -15.75
CA THR A 790 12.49 -8.84 -15.46
C THR A 790 12.47 -8.60 -13.96
N ILE A 791 13.25 -7.65 -13.47
CA ILE A 791 13.30 -7.24 -12.05
C ILE A 791 13.29 -5.71 -11.95
N GLY A 792 12.58 -5.20 -10.97
CA GLY A 792 12.43 -3.78 -10.72
C GLY A 792 11.35 -3.13 -11.58
N THR A 793 11.16 -1.84 -11.40
CA THR A 793 10.30 -1.04 -12.27
C THR A 793 11.03 -0.78 -13.57
N VAL A 794 10.61 -1.43 -14.63
CA VAL A 794 11.04 -1.06 -15.99
C VAL A 794 10.08 0.04 -16.44
N PHE A 795 10.58 1.24 -16.54
CA PHE A 795 9.85 2.44 -16.97
C PHE A 795 9.73 2.50 -18.49
#